data_9870c54aa44d8bb99da736ed07f0077c
#
_entry.id   9870c54aa44d8bb99da736ed07f0077c
#
_cell.length_a   1.000
_cell.length_b   1.000
_cell.length_c   1.000
_cell.angle_alpha   90.00
_cell.angle_beta   90.00
_cell.angle_gamma   90.00
#
_symmetry.space_group_name_H-M   'P 1'
#
loop_
_entity.id
_entity.type
_entity.pdbx_description
1 polymer ?
#
loop_
_entity_poly.entity_id
_entity_poly.type
_entity_poly.pdbx_seq_one_letter_code
_entity_poly.pdbx_strand_id
1 'polypeptide(L)'
;MEVRQSTNRLEGQYVPTVLQKAIGEPLRSEQRTGEFLPRVLSRVDMLAIFIAIVLFIPNASIVQGAGSATYLYWVIGTITFLVPGVIIAGQLNRFMPSDGAIYVWTHRALGPLWGFFAGFCAWFPGVLVLLAASAGIVSLIQGMGTQIAGPNANWLVEPWQQGMVVLSVLLVAGWLSTKPLRLVMKIAKGVVALYLLGIFVVGLAGIAWLLRGHAPAASLSLNLAALKTPQFALYGVVVLALLGVEVPFNMAAETKQRNAAKLFLRWGPVIVMLAYIIGTFGVMAAVPQGDASATYSTLTAVGIAFGPLAAILVGIVFIGFFAFVTVIYNVAFARILFVSALDHRLPTSLATVNRSNAPYIATNVQTAIVIAIAIFAYFLGPFLYPEVGSVFSSDVYNVSQATTTVIWCLSMLILFLDLPVLLFRFRGFLVKRSEQLIAPVWLLYLCCGVGGITSLFGIWTTLTSSWDLKHIPNSHWAIIVSLCALFSLVIGLIGSAYPRLLSNLNEQTAAARENARLYSELSATYARLSEVDRLKDAFLTTASHELRTPLTIVQGYLELLGEMEDASPEIRHSFLTKARRACDELVLLQANIMDASRIEFDKATLHCTSISLKDVCTSIVDLFEPLILQEQRQVGIHVAATIQVWADEIRLKQILRNLFANALRYSPLQTPIFITAVEEPERGIVQIKVIDRGFGVPPDKQEAIFERFVRLERDMHGTVRGSGLGLAITRQLVEAMHGTIALESSGIKGEGSTFLFTLPTGETL
;
A
#
# COMPACT_ATOMS: atom_id res chain seq x y z
N MET A 1 22.26 -27.71 17.65
CA MET A 1 20.85 -27.31 17.46
C MET A 1 20.66 -26.32 16.31
N GLU A 2 21.64 -25.50 15.97
CA GLU A 2 21.60 -24.53 14.87
C GLU A 2 21.67 -25.13 13.45
N VAL A 3 22.31 -26.27 13.25
CA VAL A 3 22.41 -26.93 11.92
C VAL A 3 21.08 -27.56 11.47
N ARG A 4 20.16 -27.89 12.39
CA ARG A 4 18.81 -28.39 12.04
C ARG A 4 17.79 -27.27 11.75
N GLN A 5 18.08 -26.02 12.15
CA GLN A 5 17.23 -24.90 11.79
C GLN A 5 17.55 -24.33 10.39
N SER A 6 18.77 -24.51 9.89
CA SER A 6 19.17 -24.07 8.55
C SER A 6 18.62 -24.97 7.44
N THR A 7 18.47 -26.29 7.67
CA THR A 7 17.87 -27.21 6.69
C THR A 7 16.37 -27.05 6.54
N ASN A 8 15.65 -26.67 7.61
CA ASN A 8 14.21 -26.38 7.52
C ASN A 8 13.88 -25.02 6.86
N ARG A 9 14.82 -24.07 6.78
CA ARG A 9 14.64 -22.82 6.05
C ARG A 9 14.74 -22.96 4.53
N LEU A 10 15.42 -23.98 4.03
CA LEU A 10 15.58 -24.23 2.59
C LEU A 10 14.39 -24.97 1.96
N GLU A 11 13.55 -25.66 2.74
CA GLU A 11 12.36 -26.38 2.24
C GLU A 11 11.17 -25.46 1.89
N GLY A 12 11.18 -24.19 2.29
CA GLY A 12 10.14 -23.20 2.01
C GLY A 12 10.43 -22.25 0.84
N GLN A 13 11.62 -22.27 0.26
CA GLN A 13 11.95 -21.34 -0.82
C GLN A 13 11.19 -21.68 -2.10
N TYR A 14 10.53 -20.66 -2.65
CA TYR A 14 9.93 -20.68 -3.98
C TYR A 14 11.00 -20.96 -5.04
N VAL A 15 10.90 -22.11 -5.72
CA VAL A 15 11.74 -22.43 -6.87
C VAL A 15 10.89 -22.30 -8.14
N PRO A 16 11.04 -21.22 -8.91
CA PRO A 16 10.25 -21.02 -10.11
C PRO A 16 10.54 -22.13 -11.14
N THR A 17 9.47 -22.59 -11.80
CA THR A 17 9.63 -23.50 -12.94
C THR A 17 10.38 -22.79 -14.07
N VAL A 18 10.95 -23.57 -15.00
CA VAL A 18 11.70 -22.98 -16.13
C VAL A 18 10.79 -22.10 -16.99
N LEU A 19 9.51 -22.43 -17.09
CA LEU A 19 8.53 -21.61 -17.80
C LEU A 19 8.17 -20.35 -17.00
N GLN A 20 8.02 -20.42 -15.69
CA GLN A 20 7.80 -19.24 -14.83
C GLN A 20 8.93 -18.21 -14.96
N LYS A 21 10.18 -18.68 -15.09
CA LYS A 21 11.33 -17.79 -15.37
C LYS A 21 11.23 -17.12 -16.75
N ALA A 22 10.64 -17.80 -17.75
CA ALA A 22 10.47 -17.25 -19.09
C ALA A 22 9.28 -16.26 -19.19
N ILE A 23 8.27 -16.41 -18.30
CA ILE A 23 7.04 -15.57 -18.29
C ILE A 23 7.28 -14.21 -17.64
N GLY A 24 8.41 -14.01 -16.93
CA GLY A 24 8.77 -12.76 -16.26
C GLY A 24 8.89 -12.89 -14.75
N GLU A 25 9.06 -11.77 -14.04
CA GLU A 25 9.21 -11.76 -12.60
C GLU A 25 8.03 -12.42 -11.89
N PRO A 26 8.29 -13.27 -10.87
CA PRO A 26 7.23 -13.94 -10.13
C PRO A 26 6.39 -12.95 -9.33
N LEU A 27 5.07 -13.19 -9.28
CA LEU A 27 4.16 -12.41 -8.45
C LEU A 27 4.55 -12.53 -6.97
N ARG A 28 4.21 -11.53 -6.17
CA ARG A 28 4.47 -11.56 -4.72
C ARG A 28 3.78 -12.75 -4.04
N SER A 29 2.58 -13.08 -4.49
CA SER A 29 1.85 -14.26 -4.04
C SER A 29 2.61 -15.54 -4.33
N GLU A 30 3.18 -15.72 -5.53
CA GLU A 30 3.97 -16.91 -5.88
C GLU A 30 5.22 -17.08 -5.01
N GLN A 31 5.83 -15.97 -4.58
CA GLN A 31 7.03 -15.97 -3.74
C GLN A 31 6.72 -16.22 -2.27
N ARG A 32 5.65 -15.59 -1.75
CA ARG A 32 5.44 -15.46 -0.30
C ARG A 32 4.38 -16.39 0.29
N THR A 33 3.50 -17.00 -0.52
CA THR A 33 2.43 -17.87 0.01
C THR A 33 2.99 -19.02 0.87
N GLY A 34 4.12 -19.62 0.45
CA GLY A 34 4.79 -20.69 1.20
C GLY A 34 5.37 -20.27 2.56
N GLU A 35 5.52 -18.97 2.82
CA GLU A 35 5.96 -18.44 4.13
C GLU A 35 4.80 -18.48 5.15
N PHE A 36 3.56 -18.32 4.69
CA PHE A 36 2.37 -18.21 5.52
C PHE A 36 1.59 -19.52 5.64
N LEU A 37 1.52 -20.30 4.54
CA LEU A 37 0.69 -21.50 4.46
C LEU A 37 1.56 -22.76 4.42
N PRO A 38 1.39 -23.68 5.39
CA PRO A 38 2.23 -24.88 5.51
C PRO A 38 1.85 -25.96 4.50
N ARG A 39 2.82 -26.71 4.00
CA ARG A 39 2.61 -27.86 3.11
C ARG A 39 2.09 -29.07 3.88
N VAL A 40 0.78 -29.23 3.90
CA VAL A 40 0.10 -30.27 4.70
C VAL A 40 -0.75 -31.23 3.89
N LEU A 41 -1.14 -30.88 2.67
CA LEU A 41 -2.07 -31.65 1.83
C LEU A 41 -1.40 -32.86 1.18
N SER A 42 -2.02 -34.04 1.30
CA SER A 42 -1.65 -35.28 0.62
C SER A 42 -2.44 -35.46 -0.68
N ARG A 43 -2.10 -36.48 -1.48
CA ARG A 43 -2.83 -36.85 -2.71
C ARG A 43 -4.30 -37.18 -2.45
N VAL A 44 -4.59 -37.84 -1.32
CA VAL A 44 -5.96 -38.22 -0.94
C VAL A 44 -6.75 -36.99 -0.46
N ASP A 45 -6.09 -36.05 0.19
CA ASP A 45 -6.73 -34.79 0.59
C ASP A 45 -7.17 -33.99 -0.66
N MET A 46 -6.33 -33.89 -1.69
CA MET A 46 -6.67 -33.22 -2.95
C MET A 46 -7.85 -33.92 -3.66
N LEU A 47 -7.90 -35.26 -3.65
CA LEU A 47 -9.04 -36.01 -4.18
C LEU A 47 -10.32 -35.76 -3.38
N ALA A 48 -10.24 -35.72 -2.07
CA ALA A 48 -11.38 -35.45 -1.20
C ALA A 48 -11.91 -34.03 -1.42
N ILE A 49 -11.04 -33.01 -1.56
CA ILE A 49 -11.43 -31.65 -1.91
C ILE A 49 -12.14 -31.65 -3.25
N PHE A 50 -11.58 -32.30 -4.29
CA PHE A 50 -12.18 -32.35 -5.61
C PHE A 50 -13.59 -32.96 -5.58
N ILE A 51 -13.78 -34.12 -4.91
CA ILE A 51 -15.07 -34.77 -4.77
C ILE A 51 -16.06 -33.87 -4.01
N ALA A 52 -15.62 -33.24 -2.93
CA ALA A 52 -16.47 -32.35 -2.12
C ALA A 52 -16.91 -31.10 -2.91
N ILE A 53 -16.07 -30.60 -3.82
CA ILE A 53 -16.39 -29.42 -4.64
C ILE A 53 -17.32 -29.79 -5.80
N VAL A 54 -17.10 -30.90 -6.47
CA VAL A 54 -17.79 -31.21 -7.76
C VAL A 54 -19.04 -32.07 -7.54
N LEU A 55 -19.12 -32.89 -6.49
CA LEU A 55 -20.18 -33.89 -6.33
C LEU A 55 -21.34 -33.39 -5.44
N PHE A 56 -22.36 -32.80 -6.04
CA PHE A 56 -23.62 -32.40 -5.39
C PHE A 56 -24.76 -33.27 -5.90
N ILE A 57 -25.01 -34.40 -5.24
CA ILE A 57 -25.98 -35.41 -5.69
C ILE A 57 -27.43 -34.90 -5.88
N PRO A 58 -27.94 -33.85 -5.18
CA PRO A 58 -29.24 -33.26 -5.50
C PRO A 58 -29.38 -32.76 -6.92
N ASN A 59 -28.27 -32.39 -7.59
CA ASN A 59 -28.31 -32.01 -8.99
C ASN A 59 -28.76 -33.19 -9.89
N ALA A 60 -28.50 -34.45 -9.49
CA ALA A 60 -28.98 -35.63 -10.19
C ALA A 60 -30.51 -35.68 -10.21
N SER A 61 -31.16 -35.25 -9.11
CA SER A 61 -32.63 -35.19 -9.01
C SER A 61 -33.22 -34.14 -9.97
N ILE A 62 -32.57 -32.99 -10.13
CA ILE A 62 -33.00 -31.93 -11.06
C ILE A 62 -32.86 -32.42 -12.52
N VAL A 63 -31.67 -33.00 -12.85
CA VAL A 63 -31.37 -33.49 -14.21
C VAL A 63 -32.31 -34.62 -14.63
N GLN A 64 -32.83 -35.41 -13.67
CA GLN A 64 -33.80 -36.48 -13.94
C GLN A 64 -35.06 -35.96 -14.66
N GLY A 65 -35.41 -34.67 -14.52
CA GLY A 65 -36.46 -34.04 -15.33
C GLY A 65 -36.29 -34.15 -16.83
N ALA A 66 -35.06 -34.46 -17.32
CA ALA A 66 -34.75 -34.75 -18.71
C ALA A 66 -35.15 -36.19 -19.15
N GLY A 67 -35.70 -37.02 -18.25
CA GLY A 67 -36.16 -38.37 -18.55
C GLY A 67 -35.05 -39.27 -19.06
N SER A 68 -35.27 -39.97 -20.16
CA SER A 68 -34.31 -40.93 -20.78
C SER A 68 -32.99 -40.28 -21.27
N ALA A 69 -32.94 -38.95 -21.44
CA ALA A 69 -31.74 -38.23 -21.83
C ALA A 69 -30.73 -38.03 -20.68
N THR A 70 -31.16 -38.21 -19.44
CA THR A 70 -30.36 -37.90 -18.24
C THR A 70 -28.99 -38.56 -18.21
N TYR A 71 -28.92 -39.88 -18.47
CA TYR A 71 -27.63 -40.59 -18.50
C TYR A 71 -26.71 -40.09 -19.60
N LEU A 72 -27.30 -39.78 -20.77
CA LEU A 72 -26.55 -39.26 -21.91
C LEU A 72 -25.96 -37.87 -21.58
N TYR A 73 -26.70 -37.02 -20.84
CA TYR A 73 -26.20 -35.73 -20.43
C TYR A 73 -25.01 -35.84 -19.47
N TRP A 74 -25.01 -36.81 -18.54
CA TRP A 74 -23.88 -37.04 -17.65
C TRP A 74 -22.63 -37.46 -18.45
N VAL A 75 -22.78 -38.36 -19.43
CA VAL A 75 -21.68 -38.83 -20.29
C VAL A 75 -21.16 -37.67 -21.15
N ILE A 76 -22.06 -36.96 -21.85
CA ILE A 76 -21.69 -35.82 -22.71
C ILE A 76 -20.99 -34.75 -21.88
N GLY A 77 -21.58 -34.33 -20.78
CA GLY A 77 -21.00 -33.31 -19.91
C GLY A 77 -19.62 -33.69 -19.37
N THR A 78 -19.45 -34.97 -19.00
CA THR A 78 -18.13 -35.47 -18.56
C THR A 78 -17.09 -35.37 -19.68
N ILE A 79 -17.44 -35.79 -20.91
CA ILE A 79 -16.51 -35.80 -22.06
C ILE A 79 -16.25 -34.37 -22.58
N THR A 80 -17.26 -33.51 -22.63
CA THR A 80 -17.14 -32.19 -23.26
C THR A 80 -16.75 -31.09 -22.32
N PHE A 81 -16.91 -31.28 -21.00
CA PHE A 81 -16.62 -30.25 -20.00
C PHE A 81 -15.64 -30.72 -18.92
N LEU A 82 -15.95 -31.81 -18.18
CA LEU A 82 -15.15 -32.22 -17.01
C LEU A 82 -13.74 -32.69 -17.43
N VAL A 83 -13.64 -33.57 -18.42
CA VAL A 83 -12.35 -34.08 -18.90
C VAL A 83 -11.48 -32.99 -19.53
N PRO A 84 -11.99 -32.13 -20.44
CA PRO A 84 -11.27 -30.98 -20.92
C PRO A 84 -10.80 -30.07 -19.79
N GLY A 85 -11.68 -29.71 -18.83
CA GLY A 85 -11.33 -28.90 -17.68
C GLY A 85 -10.17 -29.48 -16.86
N VAL A 86 -10.22 -30.78 -16.57
CA VAL A 86 -9.16 -31.51 -15.84
C VAL A 86 -7.81 -31.45 -16.59
N ILE A 87 -7.82 -31.67 -17.92
CA ILE A 87 -6.61 -31.64 -18.75
C ILE A 87 -6.02 -30.23 -18.74
N ILE A 88 -6.84 -29.18 -18.95
CA ILE A 88 -6.39 -27.82 -19.07
C ILE A 88 -5.91 -27.28 -17.70
N ALA A 89 -6.69 -27.45 -16.64
CA ALA A 89 -6.28 -27.04 -15.28
C ALA A 89 -5.01 -27.79 -14.83
N GLY A 90 -4.91 -29.09 -15.14
CA GLY A 90 -3.70 -29.88 -14.88
C GLY A 90 -2.49 -29.37 -15.65
N GLN A 91 -2.65 -28.97 -16.93
CA GLN A 91 -1.58 -28.38 -17.74
C GLN A 91 -1.12 -27.04 -17.21
N LEU A 92 -2.07 -26.15 -16.86
CA LEU A 92 -1.75 -24.83 -16.28
C LEU A 92 -1.05 -24.97 -14.93
N ASN A 93 -1.52 -25.86 -14.05
CA ASN A 93 -0.84 -26.14 -12.79
C ASN A 93 0.56 -26.75 -12.98
N ARG A 94 0.79 -27.54 -14.03
CA ARG A 94 2.12 -28.05 -14.33
C ARG A 94 3.08 -26.93 -14.76
N PHE A 95 2.57 -25.94 -15.47
CA PHE A 95 3.32 -24.77 -15.87
C PHE A 95 3.56 -23.82 -14.70
N MET A 96 2.54 -23.56 -13.90
CA MET A 96 2.51 -22.53 -12.85
C MET A 96 1.82 -23.09 -11.58
N PRO A 97 2.53 -23.92 -10.79
CA PRO A 97 1.99 -24.44 -9.54
C PRO A 97 1.99 -23.33 -8.48
N SER A 98 0.84 -22.69 -8.27
CA SER A 98 0.66 -21.58 -7.32
C SER A 98 -0.72 -21.62 -6.69
N ASP A 99 -0.88 -21.09 -5.47
CA ASP A 99 -2.19 -20.89 -4.88
C ASP A 99 -2.97 -19.78 -5.61
N GLY A 100 -4.30 -19.82 -5.49
CA GLY A 100 -5.17 -18.90 -6.20
C GLY A 100 -5.25 -19.17 -7.72
N ALA A 101 -4.91 -20.36 -8.12
CA ALA A 101 -4.95 -20.98 -9.45
C ALA A 101 -5.34 -20.05 -10.60
N ILE A 102 -6.65 -19.90 -10.87
CA ILE A 102 -7.14 -19.14 -12.03
C ILE A 102 -6.75 -17.65 -11.97
N TYR A 103 -6.71 -17.04 -10.78
CA TYR A 103 -6.25 -15.66 -10.63
C TYR A 103 -4.82 -15.50 -11.16
N VAL A 104 -3.89 -16.39 -10.73
CA VAL A 104 -2.49 -16.33 -11.13
C VAL A 104 -2.31 -16.71 -12.60
N TRP A 105 -2.99 -17.76 -13.07
CA TRP A 105 -2.88 -18.21 -14.46
C TRP A 105 -3.36 -17.15 -15.44
N THR A 106 -4.53 -16.56 -15.20
CA THR A 106 -5.07 -15.48 -16.06
C THR A 106 -4.24 -14.20 -15.93
N HIS A 107 -3.73 -13.87 -14.73
CA HIS A 107 -2.83 -12.72 -14.57
C HIS A 107 -1.60 -12.86 -15.48
N ARG A 108 -1.03 -14.05 -15.58
CA ARG A 108 0.12 -14.36 -16.44
C ARG A 108 -0.22 -14.39 -17.93
N ALA A 109 -1.40 -14.87 -18.28
CA ALA A 109 -1.85 -15.00 -19.66
C ALA A 109 -2.34 -13.65 -20.23
N LEU A 110 -3.26 -12.99 -19.54
CA LEU A 110 -4.04 -11.84 -20.03
C LEU A 110 -3.75 -10.54 -19.27
N GLY A 111 -2.96 -10.59 -18.20
CA GLY A 111 -2.59 -9.41 -17.39
C GLY A 111 -3.45 -9.19 -16.15
N PRO A 112 -3.07 -8.16 -15.36
CA PRO A 112 -3.56 -8.00 -13.99
C PRO A 112 -5.05 -7.72 -13.84
N LEU A 113 -5.67 -7.02 -14.79
CA LEU A 113 -7.10 -6.71 -14.76
C LEU A 113 -7.92 -7.97 -14.95
N TRP A 114 -7.60 -8.74 -16.02
CA TRP A 114 -8.28 -9.98 -16.33
C TRP A 114 -8.03 -11.05 -15.28
N GLY A 115 -6.80 -11.10 -14.69
CA GLY A 115 -6.48 -12.00 -13.60
C GLY A 115 -7.37 -11.77 -12.39
N PHE A 116 -7.55 -10.51 -11.97
CA PHE A 116 -8.44 -10.21 -10.85
C PHE A 116 -9.91 -10.51 -11.18
N PHE A 117 -10.36 -10.15 -12.37
CA PHE A 117 -11.74 -10.43 -12.81
C PHE A 117 -12.03 -11.93 -12.88
N ALA A 118 -11.13 -12.73 -13.46
CA ALA A 118 -11.26 -14.20 -13.50
C ALA A 118 -11.25 -14.79 -12.09
N GLY A 119 -10.36 -14.29 -11.22
CA GLY A 119 -10.32 -14.65 -9.80
C GLY A 119 -11.62 -14.35 -9.07
N PHE A 120 -12.24 -13.18 -9.34
CA PHE A 120 -13.55 -12.83 -8.81
C PHE A 120 -14.64 -13.78 -9.33
N CYS A 121 -14.69 -14.03 -10.63
CA CYS A 121 -15.64 -14.96 -11.25
C CYS A 121 -15.47 -16.41 -10.78
N ALA A 122 -14.29 -16.78 -10.29
CA ALA A 122 -14.07 -18.06 -9.64
C ALA A 122 -14.47 -18.03 -8.15
N TRP A 123 -14.17 -16.94 -7.43
CA TRP A 123 -14.40 -16.79 -5.99
C TRP A 123 -15.86 -16.62 -5.61
N PHE A 124 -16.58 -15.70 -6.28
CA PHE A 124 -17.97 -15.34 -5.93
C PHE A 124 -18.95 -16.52 -6.04
N PRO A 125 -18.87 -17.42 -7.03
CA PRO A 125 -19.60 -18.67 -7.03
C PRO A 125 -19.45 -19.49 -5.73
N GLY A 126 -18.26 -19.51 -5.16
CA GLY A 126 -18.03 -20.17 -3.86
C GLY A 126 -18.91 -19.59 -2.75
N VAL A 127 -19.15 -18.27 -2.73
CA VAL A 127 -20.05 -17.61 -1.76
C VAL A 127 -21.50 -18.08 -1.97
N LEU A 128 -21.96 -18.14 -3.22
CA LEU A 128 -23.32 -18.58 -3.54
C LEU A 128 -23.53 -20.07 -3.26
N VAL A 129 -22.52 -20.90 -3.47
CA VAL A 129 -22.58 -22.33 -3.13
C VAL A 129 -22.66 -22.55 -1.61
N LEU A 130 -22.01 -21.70 -0.79
CA LEU A 130 -22.19 -21.76 0.67
C LEU A 130 -23.66 -21.56 1.07
N LEU A 131 -24.33 -20.58 0.44
CA LEU A 131 -25.75 -20.35 0.64
C LEU A 131 -26.59 -21.54 0.17
N ALA A 132 -26.35 -22.01 -1.08
CA ALA A 132 -27.08 -23.11 -1.68
C ALA A 132 -26.91 -24.43 -0.88
N ALA A 133 -25.68 -24.77 -0.47
CA ALA A 133 -25.43 -25.97 0.36
C ALA A 133 -26.17 -25.90 1.70
N SER A 134 -26.21 -24.72 2.33
CA SER A 134 -26.95 -24.51 3.58
C SER A 134 -28.48 -24.60 3.36
N ALA A 135 -29.01 -24.08 2.26
CA ALA A 135 -30.41 -24.24 1.85
C ALA A 135 -30.77 -25.72 1.56
N GLY A 136 -29.83 -26.45 0.92
CA GLY A 136 -29.98 -27.91 0.69
C GLY A 136 -30.14 -28.71 1.99
N ILE A 137 -29.50 -28.28 3.08
CA ILE A 137 -29.69 -28.90 4.40
C ILE A 137 -31.14 -28.73 4.87
N VAL A 138 -31.74 -27.56 4.69
CA VAL A 138 -33.16 -27.31 5.03
C VAL A 138 -34.04 -28.27 4.25
N SER A 139 -33.85 -28.41 2.95
CA SER A 139 -34.61 -29.31 2.09
C SER A 139 -34.45 -30.80 2.53
N LEU A 140 -33.25 -31.23 2.95
CA LEU A 140 -33.01 -32.54 3.47
C LEU A 140 -33.72 -32.78 4.82
N ILE A 141 -33.75 -31.78 5.70
CA ILE A 141 -34.50 -31.87 6.99
C ILE A 141 -36.01 -31.97 6.68
N GLN A 142 -36.54 -31.19 5.75
CA GLN A 142 -37.94 -31.30 5.33
C GLN A 142 -38.23 -32.68 4.73
N GLY A 143 -37.35 -33.20 3.87
CA GLY A 143 -37.45 -34.56 3.34
C GLY A 143 -37.41 -35.69 4.41
N MET A 144 -36.60 -35.50 5.44
CA MET A 144 -36.63 -36.43 6.60
C MET A 144 -37.96 -36.33 7.38
N GLY A 145 -38.50 -35.10 7.54
CA GLY A 145 -39.82 -34.88 8.12
C GLY A 145 -40.92 -35.67 7.41
N THR A 146 -40.91 -35.65 6.06
CA THR A 146 -41.89 -36.43 5.27
C THR A 146 -41.76 -37.93 5.46
N GLN A 147 -40.54 -38.45 5.70
CA GLN A 147 -40.31 -39.86 5.97
C GLN A 147 -40.79 -40.30 7.39
N ILE A 148 -40.77 -39.35 8.35
CA ILE A 148 -41.16 -39.64 9.77
C ILE A 148 -42.65 -39.44 9.98
N ALA A 149 -43.22 -38.31 9.54
CA ALA A 149 -44.55 -37.88 9.84
C ALA A 149 -45.53 -37.94 8.62
N GLY A 150 -45.06 -38.45 7.48
CA GLY A 150 -45.82 -38.56 6.26
C GLY A 150 -45.80 -37.29 5.38
N PRO A 151 -46.53 -37.31 4.22
CA PRO A 151 -46.51 -36.23 3.22
C PRO A 151 -46.92 -34.84 3.74
N ASN A 152 -47.71 -34.80 4.82
CA ASN A 152 -48.24 -33.58 5.43
C ASN A 152 -47.32 -33.02 6.54
N ALA A 153 -46.08 -33.51 6.67
CA ALA A 153 -45.16 -32.98 7.65
C ALA A 153 -44.79 -31.52 7.41
N ASN A 154 -45.14 -30.66 8.34
CA ASN A 154 -44.89 -29.21 8.28
C ASN A 154 -43.61 -28.83 9.06
N TRP A 155 -42.44 -29.34 8.62
CA TRP A 155 -41.18 -28.97 9.24
C TRP A 155 -40.55 -27.78 8.50
N LEU A 156 -40.15 -26.75 9.25
CA LEU A 156 -39.46 -25.57 8.71
C LEU A 156 -40.27 -24.92 7.57
N VAL A 157 -41.56 -24.63 7.77
CA VAL A 157 -42.43 -24.04 6.77
C VAL A 157 -42.11 -22.58 6.55
N GLU A 158 -41.89 -21.84 7.62
CA GLU A 158 -41.68 -20.41 7.58
C GLU A 158 -40.24 -20.05 7.13
N PRO A 159 -40.07 -19.07 6.23
CA PRO A 159 -38.77 -18.64 5.72
C PRO A 159 -37.76 -18.26 6.83
N TRP A 160 -38.21 -17.62 7.93
CA TRP A 160 -37.33 -17.27 9.03
C TRP A 160 -36.78 -18.51 9.76
N GLN A 161 -37.56 -19.61 9.88
CA GLN A 161 -37.09 -20.87 10.46
C GLN A 161 -35.99 -21.49 9.59
N GLN A 162 -36.21 -21.47 8.27
CA GLN A 162 -35.24 -21.93 7.28
C GLN A 162 -33.96 -21.08 7.36
N GLY A 163 -34.12 -19.75 7.44
CA GLY A 163 -33.02 -18.78 7.60
C GLY A 163 -32.18 -19.02 8.86
N MET A 164 -32.83 -19.37 9.99
CA MET A 164 -32.10 -19.68 11.25
C MET A 164 -31.22 -20.92 11.10
N VAL A 165 -31.69 -21.97 10.40
CA VAL A 165 -30.85 -23.14 10.10
C VAL A 165 -29.67 -22.77 9.20
N VAL A 166 -29.92 -22.03 8.12
CA VAL A 166 -28.91 -21.56 7.19
C VAL A 166 -27.84 -20.75 7.92
N LEU A 167 -28.23 -19.76 8.74
CA LEU A 167 -27.30 -18.93 9.51
C LEU A 167 -26.48 -19.75 10.49
N SER A 168 -27.11 -20.72 11.18
CA SER A 168 -26.39 -21.60 12.12
C SER A 168 -25.30 -22.41 11.41
N VAL A 169 -25.61 -22.98 10.24
CA VAL A 169 -24.64 -23.75 9.44
C VAL A 169 -23.50 -22.84 8.98
N LEU A 170 -23.79 -21.63 8.47
CA LEU A 170 -22.78 -20.70 8.00
C LEU A 170 -21.85 -20.21 9.12
N LEU A 171 -22.39 -19.93 10.31
CA LEU A 171 -21.59 -19.54 11.47
C LEU A 171 -20.65 -20.65 11.93
N VAL A 172 -21.18 -21.90 12.06
CA VAL A 172 -20.37 -23.07 12.43
C VAL A 172 -19.30 -23.35 11.38
N ALA A 173 -19.67 -23.28 10.10
CA ALA A 173 -18.72 -23.46 8.99
C ALA A 173 -17.64 -22.39 9.00
N GLY A 174 -17.99 -21.11 9.20
CA GLY A 174 -17.04 -20.02 9.31
C GLY A 174 -16.03 -20.24 10.42
N TRP A 175 -16.52 -20.61 11.63
CA TRP A 175 -15.66 -20.90 12.77
C TRP A 175 -14.74 -22.11 12.50
N LEU A 176 -15.26 -23.20 11.93
CA LEU A 176 -14.48 -24.42 11.65
C LEU A 176 -13.42 -24.19 10.56
N SER A 177 -13.71 -23.31 9.60
CA SER A 177 -12.78 -22.95 8.52
C SER A 177 -11.53 -22.18 9.00
N THR A 178 -11.54 -21.63 10.21
CA THR A 178 -10.37 -21.00 10.84
C THR A 178 -9.46 -21.97 11.59
N LYS A 179 -9.83 -23.26 11.65
CA LYS A 179 -9.07 -24.32 12.36
C LYS A 179 -7.90 -24.81 11.49
N PRO A 180 -6.93 -25.54 12.09
CA PRO A 180 -5.80 -26.10 11.36
C PRO A 180 -6.27 -26.96 10.18
N LEU A 181 -5.73 -26.71 8.99
CA LEU A 181 -6.12 -27.40 7.75
C LEU A 181 -6.01 -28.93 7.88
N ARG A 182 -5.02 -29.45 8.64
CA ARG A 182 -4.88 -30.89 8.90
C ARG A 182 -6.11 -31.50 9.57
N LEU A 183 -6.72 -30.80 10.53
CA LEU A 183 -7.94 -31.25 11.21
C LEU A 183 -9.12 -31.25 10.23
N VAL A 184 -9.29 -30.17 9.47
CA VAL A 184 -10.34 -30.04 8.46
C VAL A 184 -10.24 -31.20 7.45
N MET A 185 -9.05 -31.48 6.93
CA MET A 185 -8.85 -32.56 5.95
C MET A 185 -9.01 -33.97 6.54
N LYS A 186 -8.72 -34.17 7.82
CA LYS A 186 -8.99 -35.44 8.47
C LYS A 186 -10.49 -35.75 8.52
N ILE A 187 -11.31 -34.76 8.86
CA ILE A 187 -12.77 -34.84 8.88
C ILE A 187 -13.32 -35.01 7.48
N ALA A 188 -12.82 -34.18 6.52
CA ALA A 188 -13.23 -34.20 5.11
C ALA A 188 -13.20 -35.61 4.50
N LYS A 189 -12.11 -36.32 4.68
CA LYS A 189 -11.95 -37.70 4.15
C LYS A 189 -13.02 -38.65 4.66
N GLY A 190 -13.31 -38.60 5.96
CA GLY A 190 -14.35 -39.43 6.57
C GLY A 190 -15.75 -39.09 6.06
N VAL A 191 -16.05 -37.78 5.98
CA VAL A 191 -17.35 -37.28 5.49
C VAL A 191 -17.57 -37.62 4.03
N VAL A 192 -16.56 -37.42 3.18
CA VAL A 192 -16.62 -37.76 1.74
C VAL A 192 -16.78 -39.25 1.53
N ALA A 193 -16.08 -40.10 2.31
CA ALA A 193 -16.23 -41.54 2.19
C ALA A 193 -17.65 -42.02 2.62
N LEU A 194 -18.19 -41.46 3.69
CA LEU A 194 -19.58 -41.76 4.13
C LEU A 194 -20.59 -41.26 3.07
N TYR A 195 -20.35 -40.12 2.47
CA TYR A 195 -21.21 -39.59 1.42
C TYR A 195 -21.25 -40.48 0.17
N LEU A 196 -20.09 -40.96 -0.30
CA LEU A 196 -20.02 -41.90 -1.41
C LEU A 196 -20.72 -43.22 -1.06
N LEU A 197 -20.61 -43.69 0.19
CA LEU A 197 -21.35 -44.84 0.66
C LEU A 197 -22.87 -44.60 0.66
N GLY A 198 -23.33 -43.40 1.09
CA GLY A 198 -24.72 -42.99 1.00
C GLY A 198 -25.26 -43.03 -0.43
N ILE A 199 -24.49 -42.48 -1.41
CA ILE A 199 -24.86 -42.55 -2.83
C ILE A 199 -24.95 -44.00 -3.31
N PHE A 200 -24.01 -44.85 -2.89
CA PHE A 200 -24.06 -46.26 -3.22
C PHE A 200 -25.34 -46.96 -2.68
N VAL A 201 -25.76 -46.57 -1.45
CA VAL A 201 -27.03 -47.06 -0.88
C VAL A 201 -28.24 -46.59 -1.69
N VAL A 202 -28.22 -45.34 -2.20
CA VAL A 202 -29.26 -44.84 -3.14
C VAL A 202 -29.33 -45.72 -4.39
N GLY A 203 -28.18 -46.07 -4.96
CA GLY A 203 -28.12 -47.01 -6.11
C GLY A 203 -28.67 -48.41 -5.79
N LEU A 204 -28.29 -48.93 -4.61
CA LEU A 204 -28.84 -50.21 -4.11
C LEU A 204 -30.35 -50.19 -3.91
N ALA A 205 -30.92 -49.02 -3.50
CA ALA A 205 -32.37 -48.88 -3.38
C ALA A 205 -33.07 -49.06 -4.74
N GLY A 206 -32.51 -48.50 -5.81
CA GLY A 206 -33.02 -48.76 -7.16
C GLY A 206 -32.95 -50.22 -7.59
N ILE A 207 -31.83 -50.90 -7.28
CA ILE A 207 -31.71 -52.36 -7.53
C ILE A 207 -32.74 -53.15 -6.73
N ALA A 208 -32.88 -52.89 -5.42
CA ALA A 208 -33.81 -53.56 -4.55
C ALA A 208 -35.29 -53.39 -4.99
N TRP A 209 -35.63 -52.18 -5.48
CA TRP A 209 -36.94 -51.87 -6.07
C TRP A 209 -37.24 -52.79 -7.28
N LEU A 210 -36.32 -52.85 -8.21
CA LEU A 210 -36.46 -53.71 -9.42
C LEU A 210 -36.49 -55.21 -9.07
N LEU A 211 -35.63 -55.68 -8.14
CA LEU A 211 -35.62 -57.08 -7.72
C LEU A 211 -36.92 -57.54 -7.02
N ARG A 212 -37.68 -56.60 -6.46
CA ARG A 212 -39.03 -56.86 -5.92
C ARG A 212 -40.11 -56.99 -6.98
N GLY A 213 -39.73 -56.90 -8.27
CA GLY A 213 -40.66 -57.03 -9.40
C GLY A 213 -41.39 -55.74 -9.79
N HIS A 214 -41.01 -54.60 -9.22
CA HIS A 214 -41.62 -53.35 -9.60
C HIS A 214 -41.04 -52.80 -10.91
N ALA A 215 -41.86 -52.21 -11.74
CA ALA A 215 -41.41 -51.51 -12.94
C ALA A 215 -40.60 -50.27 -12.54
N PRO A 216 -39.56 -49.86 -13.31
CA PRO A 216 -38.87 -48.61 -13.06
C PRO A 216 -39.80 -47.43 -13.19
N ALA A 217 -39.71 -46.46 -12.25
CA ALA A 217 -40.57 -45.30 -12.18
C ALA A 217 -40.34 -44.33 -13.38
N ALA A 218 -39.15 -44.38 -13.99
CA ALA A 218 -38.79 -43.64 -15.20
C ALA A 218 -38.04 -44.55 -16.20
N SER A 219 -38.00 -44.14 -17.49
CA SER A 219 -37.28 -44.90 -18.52
C SER A 219 -35.78 -44.93 -18.26
N LEU A 220 -35.23 -46.13 -18.06
CA LEU A 220 -33.78 -46.38 -17.85
C LEU A 220 -33.01 -46.53 -19.17
N SER A 221 -33.67 -46.37 -20.33
CA SER A 221 -33.05 -46.60 -21.63
C SER A 221 -32.11 -45.46 -22.07
N LEU A 222 -30.96 -45.79 -22.62
CA LEU A 222 -30.08 -44.87 -23.34
C LEU A 222 -30.67 -44.61 -24.74
N ASN A 223 -31.49 -43.58 -24.88
CA ASN A 223 -32.13 -43.26 -26.16
C ASN A 223 -31.54 -41.98 -26.75
N LEU A 224 -30.73 -42.10 -27.82
CA LEU A 224 -30.16 -40.97 -28.57
C LEU A 224 -31.26 -40.06 -29.20
N ALA A 225 -32.44 -40.59 -29.48
CA ALA A 225 -33.54 -39.77 -29.99
C ALA A 225 -34.10 -38.77 -28.97
N ALA A 226 -33.84 -39.02 -27.67
CA ALA A 226 -34.19 -38.07 -26.58
C ALA A 226 -33.41 -36.76 -26.64
N LEU A 227 -32.28 -36.70 -27.36
CA LEU A 227 -31.56 -35.44 -27.61
C LEU A 227 -32.32 -34.45 -28.50
N LYS A 228 -33.38 -34.87 -29.19
CA LYS A 228 -34.22 -34.00 -30.07
C LYS A 228 -35.31 -33.26 -29.34
N THR A 229 -35.44 -33.43 -28.04
CA THR A 229 -36.55 -32.81 -27.24
C THR A 229 -36.15 -31.47 -26.62
N PRO A 230 -37.09 -30.61 -26.27
CA PRO A 230 -36.85 -29.30 -25.59
C PRO A 230 -36.13 -29.43 -24.23
N GLN A 231 -35.82 -30.63 -23.79
CA GLN A 231 -35.22 -30.96 -22.49
C GLN A 231 -33.69 -30.69 -22.41
N PHE A 232 -33.02 -30.21 -23.47
CA PHE A 232 -31.68 -29.59 -23.39
C PHE A 232 -31.59 -28.48 -22.36
N ALA A 233 -32.75 -27.99 -21.98
CA ALA A 233 -32.93 -27.03 -20.89
C ALA A 233 -32.14 -27.36 -19.63
N LEU A 234 -32.12 -28.63 -19.20
CA LEU A 234 -31.48 -29.07 -17.96
C LEU A 234 -29.96 -29.34 -18.12
N TYR A 235 -29.39 -29.15 -19.30
CA TYR A 235 -27.94 -29.32 -19.51
C TYR A 235 -27.10 -28.33 -18.72
N GLY A 236 -27.63 -27.12 -18.42
CA GLY A 236 -27.01 -26.15 -17.54
C GLY A 236 -26.74 -26.70 -16.11
N VAL A 237 -27.66 -27.53 -15.59
CA VAL A 237 -27.46 -28.20 -14.30
C VAL A 237 -26.33 -29.25 -14.37
N VAL A 238 -26.19 -29.94 -15.49
CA VAL A 238 -25.08 -30.89 -15.70
C VAL A 238 -23.75 -30.16 -15.75
N VAL A 239 -23.68 -29.03 -16.44
CA VAL A 239 -22.46 -28.21 -16.47
C VAL A 239 -22.13 -27.70 -15.06
N LEU A 240 -23.13 -27.18 -14.29
CA LEU A 240 -22.96 -26.80 -12.91
C LEU A 240 -22.36 -27.93 -12.07
N ALA A 241 -22.97 -29.11 -12.19
CA ALA A 241 -22.57 -30.30 -11.41
C ALA A 241 -21.13 -30.77 -11.68
N LEU A 242 -20.52 -30.29 -12.76
CA LEU A 242 -19.15 -30.64 -13.19
C LEU A 242 -18.17 -29.47 -13.06
N LEU A 243 -18.61 -28.29 -12.53
CA LEU A 243 -17.76 -27.12 -12.24
C LEU A 243 -16.86 -27.37 -11.03
N GLY A 244 -15.74 -26.63 -10.96
CA GLY A 244 -14.84 -26.60 -9.78
C GLY A 244 -13.59 -27.45 -9.91
N VAL A 245 -13.23 -27.87 -11.11
CA VAL A 245 -12.01 -28.65 -11.38
C VAL A 245 -10.74 -27.92 -10.96
N GLU A 246 -10.72 -26.61 -11.09
CA GLU A 246 -9.58 -25.73 -10.74
C GLU A 246 -9.46 -25.47 -9.24
N VAL A 247 -10.54 -25.66 -8.47
CA VAL A 247 -10.59 -25.27 -7.05
C VAL A 247 -9.54 -25.97 -6.17
N PRO A 248 -9.26 -27.27 -6.30
CA PRO A 248 -8.18 -27.88 -5.53
C PRO A 248 -6.83 -27.22 -5.75
N PHE A 249 -6.60 -26.59 -6.91
CA PHE A 249 -5.36 -25.89 -7.21
C PHE A 249 -5.25 -24.52 -6.52
N ASN A 250 -6.34 -23.98 -5.97
CA ASN A 250 -6.25 -22.80 -5.09
C ASN A 250 -5.41 -23.05 -3.84
N MET A 251 -5.11 -24.32 -3.55
CA MET A 251 -4.31 -24.78 -2.42
C MET A 251 -3.08 -25.57 -2.89
N ALA A 252 -2.57 -25.32 -4.10
CA ALA A 252 -1.49 -26.10 -4.72
C ALA A 252 -0.16 -25.95 -3.97
N ALA A 253 0.16 -24.75 -3.43
CA ALA A 253 1.38 -24.51 -2.66
C ALA A 253 1.36 -25.23 -1.28
N GLU A 254 0.18 -25.54 -0.73
CA GLU A 254 0.03 -26.27 0.51
C GLU A 254 0.22 -27.80 0.37
N THR A 255 0.51 -28.30 -0.84
CA THR A 255 0.72 -29.73 -1.10
C THR A 255 2.09 -30.22 -0.66
N LYS A 256 2.15 -31.40 0.00
CA LYS A 256 3.40 -32.04 0.40
C LYS A 256 4.24 -32.54 -0.74
N GLN A 257 3.62 -32.93 -1.84
CA GLN A 257 4.26 -33.58 -3.00
C GLN A 257 3.93 -32.83 -4.29
N ARG A 258 4.90 -32.57 -5.11
CA ARG A 258 4.74 -31.95 -6.44
C ARG A 258 3.73 -32.66 -7.36
N ASN A 259 3.50 -33.95 -7.12
CA ASN A 259 2.58 -34.80 -7.88
C ASN A 259 1.25 -35.07 -7.14
N ALA A 260 0.88 -34.25 -6.13
CA ALA A 260 -0.33 -34.47 -5.33
C ALA A 260 -1.60 -34.43 -6.20
N ALA A 261 -1.63 -33.62 -7.25
CA ALA A 261 -2.76 -33.50 -8.17
C ALA A 261 -3.03 -34.75 -9.04
N LYS A 262 -2.02 -35.59 -9.30
CA LYS A 262 -2.16 -36.70 -10.24
C LYS A 262 -3.30 -37.68 -9.89
N LEU A 263 -3.57 -37.89 -8.61
CA LEU A 263 -4.60 -38.81 -8.16
C LEU A 263 -5.99 -38.32 -8.55
N PHE A 264 -6.33 -37.07 -8.22
CA PHE A 264 -7.65 -36.54 -8.52
C PHE A 264 -7.84 -36.23 -10.01
N LEU A 265 -6.77 -35.80 -10.71
CA LEU A 265 -6.85 -35.58 -12.14
C LEU A 265 -7.15 -36.88 -12.92
N ARG A 266 -6.68 -38.02 -12.43
CA ARG A 266 -6.90 -39.34 -13.09
C ARG A 266 -8.23 -39.96 -12.67
N TRP A 267 -8.54 -40.02 -11.38
CA TRP A 267 -9.66 -40.77 -10.85
C TRP A 267 -10.87 -39.93 -10.46
N GLY A 268 -10.67 -38.63 -10.23
CA GLY A 268 -11.74 -37.71 -9.85
C GLY A 268 -12.91 -37.72 -10.82
N PRO A 269 -12.70 -37.49 -12.13
CA PRO A 269 -13.78 -37.52 -13.12
C PRO A 269 -14.53 -38.84 -13.18
N VAL A 270 -13.81 -39.96 -13.04
CA VAL A 270 -14.41 -41.29 -13.03
C VAL A 270 -15.31 -41.50 -11.82
N ILE A 271 -14.84 -41.13 -10.62
CA ILE A 271 -15.60 -41.26 -9.39
C ILE A 271 -16.86 -40.39 -9.43
N VAL A 272 -16.73 -39.13 -9.88
CA VAL A 272 -17.84 -38.19 -9.97
C VAL A 272 -18.89 -38.67 -10.99
N MET A 273 -18.46 -39.09 -12.16
CA MET A 273 -19.36 -39.63 -13.20
C MET A 273 -20.13 -40.86 -12.68
N LEU A 274 -19.42 -41.83 -12.08
CA LEU A 274 -20.04 -43.03 -11.54
C LEU A 274 -21.03 -42.68 -10.40
N ALA A 275 -20.68 -41.75 -9.51
CA ALA A 275 -21.54 -41.31 -8.41
C ALA A 275 -22.85 -40.68 -8.94
N TYR A 276 -22.77 -39.81 -9.97
CA TYR A 276 -23.97 -39.24 -10.59
C TYR A 276 -24.80 -40.31 -11.32
N ILE A 277 -24.21 -41.24 -12.04
CA ILE A 277 -24.93 -42.33 -12.68
C ILE A 277 -25.64 -43.22 -11.66
N ILE A 278 -24.95 -43.63 -10.59
CA ILE A 278 -25.51 -44.48 -9.50
C ILE A 278 -26.65 -43.76 -8.77
N GLY A 279 -26.45 -42.48 -8.38
CA GLY A 279 -27.47 -41.70 -7.73
C GLY A 279 -28.71 -41.48 -8.58
N THR A 280 -28.50 -41.10 -9.87
CA THR A 280 -29.59 -40.95 -10.86
C THR A 280 -30.35 -42.26 -11.06
N PHE A 281 -29.64 -43.39 -11.16
CA PHE A 281 -30.26 -44.68 -11.33
C PHE A 281 -31.19 -45.01 -10.14
N GLY A 282 -30.70 -44.82 -8.91
CA GLY A 282 -31.51 -45.09 -7.71
C GLY A 282 -32.80 -44.30 -7.68
N VAL A 283 -32.76 -43.01 -8.02
CA VAL A 283 -33.95 -42.17 -8.04
C VAL A 283 -34.88 -42.53 -9.22
N MET A 284 -34.36 -42.70 -10.44
CA MET A 284 -35.16 -43.02 -11.63
C MET A 284 -35.85 -44.39 -11.54
N ALA A 285 -35.24 -45.32 -10.81
CA ALA A 285 -35.82 -46.65 -10.62
C ALA A 285 -36.97 -46.62 -9.63
N ALA A 286 -36.85 -45.90 -8.47
CA ALA A 286 -37.73 -46.03 -7.34
C ALA A 286 -38.72 -44.88 -7.14
N VAL A 287 -38.44 -43.66 -7.62
CA VAL A 287 -39.23 -42.45 -7.33
C VAL A 287 -40.13 -42.07 -8.47
N PRO A 288 -41.47 -41.92 -8.29
CA PRO A 288 -42.42 -41.45 -9.32
C PRO A 288 -42.01 -40.10 -9.90
N GLN A 289 -42.26 -39.87 -11.19
CA GLN A 289 -41.84 -38.66 -11.91
C GLN A 289 -42.36 -37.36 -11.30
N GLY A 290 -43.47 -37.37 -10.62
CA GLY A 290 -44.06 -36.20 -9.94
C GLY A 290 -43.22 -35.65 -8.78
N ASP A 291 -42.55 -36.55 -8.04
CA ASP A 291 -41.78 -36.23 -6.84
C ASP A 291 -40.26 -36.29 -7.08
N ALA A 292 -39.88 -36.68 -8.28
CA ALA A 292 -38.51 -36.97 -8.63
C ALA A 292 -37.61 -35.73 -8.72
N SER A 293 -38.16 -34.56 -9.00
CA SER A 293 -37.44 -33.27 -9.08
C SER A 293 -37.12 -32.61 -7.73
N ALA A 294 -37.67 -33.17 -6.63
CA ALA A 294 -37.40 -32.63 -5.30
C ALA A 294 -35.95 -32.87 -4.89
N THR A 295 -35.32 -31.89 -4.25
CA THR A 295 -33.91 -31.92 -3.78
C THR A 295 -33.62 -33.14 -2.87
N TYR A 296 -34.66 -33.66 -2.21
CA TYR A 296 -34.58 -34.82 -1.31
C TYR A 296 -35.06 -36.16 -1.94
N SER A 297 -35.29 -36.22 -3.25
CA SER A 297 -35.75 -37.45 -3.95
C SER A 297 -34.82 -38.67 -3.73
N THR A 298 -33.53 -38.44 -3.48
CA THR A 298 -32.59 -39.49 -3.08
C THR A 298 -32.98 -40.18 -1.78
N LEU A 299 -33.50 -39.42 -0.78
CA LEU A 299 -34.02 -39.95 0.46
C LEU A 299 -35.32 -40.74 0.25
N THR A 300 -36.19 -40.21 -0.60
CA THR A 300 -37.44 -40.86 -0.99
C THR A 300 -37.18 -42.23 -1.64
N ALA A 301 -36.17 -42.33 -2.54
CA ALA A 301 -35.77 -43.63 -3.12
C ALA A 301 -35.36 -44.66 -2.07
N VAL A 302 -34.54 -44.24 -1.11
CA VAL A 302 -34.11 -45.13 0.00
C VAL A 302 -35.28 -45.50 0.92
N GLY A 303 -36.17 -44.53 1.24
CA GLY A 303 -37.35 -44.72 2.07
C GLY A 303 -38.33 -45.75 1.48
N ILE A 304 -38.61 -45.64 0.20
CA ILE A 304 -39.45 -46.55 -0.54
C ILE A 304 -38.86 -47.99 -0.55
N ALA A 305 -37.56 -48.12 -0.77
CA ALA A 305 -36.88 -49.40 -0.92
C ALA A 305 -36.56 -50.08 0.41
N PHE A 306 -36.10 -49.36 1.44
CA PHE A 306 -35.53 -49.88 2.67
C PHE A 306 -36.25 -49.40 3.94
N GLY A 307 -37.26 -48.54 3.78
CA GLY A 307 -38.03 -47.97 4.89
C GLY A 307 -37.48 -46.65 5.43
N PRO A 308 -38.26 -45.96 6.29
CA PRO A 308 -37.96 -44.59 6.74
C PRO A 308 -36.68 -44.49 7.56
N LEU A 309 -36.34 -45.50 8.35
CA LEU A 309 -35.12 -45.49 9.16
C LEU A 309 -33.86 -45.41 8.29
N ALA A 310 -33.82 -46.18 7.20
CA ALA A 310 -32.72 -46.15 6.24
C ALA A 310 -32.59 -44.76 5.53
N ALA A 311 -33.74 -44.18 5.16
CA ALA A 311 -33.78 -42.84 4.61
C ALA A 311 -33.27 -41.78 5.58
N ILE A 312 -33.61 -41.83 6.85
CA ILE A 312 -33.14 -40.94 7.91
C ILE A 312 -31.61 -41.07 8.08
N LEU A 313 -31.09 -42.28 8.14
CA LEU A 313 -29.64 -42.50 8.26
C LEU A 313 -28.84 -41.93 7.08
N VAL A 314 -29.33 -42.15 5.86
CA VAL A 314 -28.73 -41.53 4.65
C VAL A 314 -28.91 -40.02 4.69
N GLY A 315 -30.04 -39.50 5.16
CA GLY A 315 -30.30 -38.07 5.32
C GLY A 315 -29.30 -37.40 6.28
N ILE A 316 -29.01 -38.02 7.42
CA ILE A 316 -28.00 -37.53 8.39
C ILE A 316 -26.62 -37.48 7.74
N VAL A 317 -26.23 -38.50 6.97
CA VAL A 317 -24.96 -38.52 6.24
C VAL A 317 -24.88 -37.38 5.20
N PHE A 318 -25.97 -37.14 4.45
CA PHE A 318 -26.02 -36.08 3.45
C PHE A 318 -26.02 -34.69 4.10
N ILE A 319 -26.75 -34.48 5.19
CA ILE A 319 -26.71 -33.24 5.99
C ILE A 319 -25.26 -32.98 6.48
N GLY A 320 -24.64 -34.03 7.04
CA GLY A 320 -23.24 -33.92 7.49
C GLY A 320 -22.28 -33.59 6.37
N PHE A 321 -22.48 -34.14 5.18
CA PHE A 321 -21.68 -33.78 4.01
C PHE A 321 -21.90 -32.32 3.59
N PHE A 322 -23.13 -31.86 3.45
CA PHE A 322 -23.44 -30.48 3.05
C PHE A 322 -22.92 -29.47 4.08
N ALA A 323 -23.11 -29.73 5.37
CA ALA A 323 -22.55 -28.90 6.43
C ALA A 323 -21.02 -28.83 6.38
N PHE A 324 -20.34 -29.92 5.99
CA PHE A 324 -18.89 -29.94 5.90
C PHE A 324 -18.37 -29.39 4.56
N VAL A 325 -19.14 -29.54 3.47
CA VAL A 325 -18.84 -28.92 2.18
C VAL A 325 -18.76 -27.40 2.32
N THR A 326 -19.64 -26.76 3.12
CA THR A 326 -19.54 -25.32 3.38
C THR A 326 -18.19 -24.94 3.98
N VAL A 327 -17.60 -25.79 4.85
CA VAL A 327 -16.25 -25.58 5.40
C VAL A 327 -15.20 -25.65 4.31
N ILE A 328 -15.25 -26.68 3.44
CA ILE A 328 -14.26 -26.86 2.35
C ILE A 328 -14.29 -25.71 1.37
N TYR A 329 -15.50 -25.28 0.96
CA TYR A 329 -15.66 -24.13 0.07
C TYR A 329 -15.11 -22.85 0.72
N ASN A 330 -15.45 -22.61 1.99
CA ASN A 330 -14.97 -21.44 2.69
C ASN A 330 -13.43 -21.43 2.81
N VAL A 331 -12.82 -22.58 3.08
CA VAL A 331 -11.37 -22.75 3.14
C VAL A 331 -10.72 -22.57 1.79
N ALA A 332 -11.22 -23.21 0.71
CA ALA A 332 -10.59 -23.21 -0.60
C ALA A 332 -10.70 -21.86 -1.32
N PHE A 333 -11.85 -21.19 -1.23
CA PHE A 333 -12.11 -19.95 -1.94
C PHE A 333 -11.50 -18.73 -1.22
N ALA A 334 -11.39 -18.74 0.10
CA ALA A 334 -10.70 -17.70 0.85
C ALA A 334 -9.22 -17.53 0.41
N ARG A 335 -8.59 -18.58 -0.19
CA ARG A 335 -7.22 -18.50 -0.72
C ARG A 335 -7.12 -17.54 -1.90
N ILE A 336 -8.18 -17.39 -2.71
CA ILE A 336 -8.18 -16.45 -3.82
C ILE A 336 -8.11 -15.00 -3.30
N LEU A 337 -8.88 -14.69 -2.24
CA LEU A 337 -8.82 -13.38 -1.57
C LEU A 337 -7.44 -13.13 -0.94
N PHE A 338 -6.89 -14.15 -0.26
CA PHE A 338 -5.58 -14.10 0.37
C PHE A 338 -4.47 -13.82 -0.65
N VAL A 339 -4.44 -14.55 -1.76
CA VAL A 339 -3.47 -14.40 -2.84
C VAL A 339 -3.58 -13.03 -3.52
N SER A 340 -4.81 -12.57 -3.80
CA SER A 340 -5.07 -11.25 -4.37
C SER A 340 -4.62 -10.11 -3.44
N ALA A 341 -4.70 -10.30 -2.11
CA ALA A 341 -4.21 -9.35 -1.12
C ALA A 341 -2.67 -9.33 -1.03
N LEU A 342 -1.99 -10.48 -1.17
CA LEU A 342 -0.54 -10.54 -1.27
C LEU A 342 0.00 -9.74 -2.47
N ASP A 343 -0.74 -9.74 -3.58
CA ASP A 343 -0.41 -8.98 -4.79
C ASP A 343 -0.93 -7.52 -4.76
N HIS A 344 -1.37 -7.04 -3.58
CA HIS A 344 -1.91 -5.68 -3.38
C HIS A 344 -3.10 -5.32 -4.28
N ARG A 345 -3.89 -6.33 -4.72
CA ARG A 345 -5.15 -6.12 -5.43
C ARG A 345 -6.34 -5.93 -4.50
N LEU A 346 -6.22 -6.43 -3.28
CA LEU A 346 -7.16 -6.25 -2.18
C LEU A 346 -6.42 -5.72 -0.96
N PRO A 347 -7.12 -5.20 0.06
CA PRO A 347 -6.50 -4.74 1.30
C PRO A 347 -5.58 -5.81 1.91
N THR A 348 -4.39 -5.40 2.30
CA THR A 348 -3.35 -6.31 2.83
C THR A 348 -3.75 -7.03 4.12
N SER A 349 -4.73 -6.51 4.86
CA SER A 349 -5.33 -7.17 6.02
C SER A 349 -5.89 -8.55 5.69
N LEU A 350 -6.39 -8.77 4.46
CA LEU A 350 -6.88 -10.08 4.00
C LEU A 350 -5.76 -11.13 3.86
N ALA A 351 -4.51 -10.71 3.79
CA ALA A 351 -3.34 -11.60 3.76
C ALA A 351 -2.83 -11.99 5.15
N THR A 352 -3.59 -11.75 6.21
CA THR A 352 -3.20 -12.14 7.57
C THR A 352 -3.63 -13.57 7.89
N VAL A 353 -2.76 -14.30 8.60
CA VAL A 353 -3.03 -15.66 9.06
C VAL A 353 -3.11 -15.72 10.59
N ASN A 354 -3.90 -16.65 11.12
CA ASN A 354 -3.98 -16.89 12.55
C ASN A 354 -2.88 -17.85 13.05
N ARG A 355 -2.87 -18.19 14.35
CA ARG A 355 -1.93 -19.16 14.95
C ARG A 355 -2.02 -20.57 14.33
N SER A 356 -3.10 -20.88 13.63
CA SER A 356 -3.32 -22.14 12.90
C SER A 356 -2.88 -22.07 11.44
N ASN A 357 -2.23 -20.99 11.01
CA ASN A 357 -1.86 -20.70 9.65
C ASN A 357 -3.06 -20.70 8.66
N ALA A 358 -4.25 -20.34 9.14
CA ALA A 358 -5.43 -20.14 8.31
C ALA A 358 -5.60 -18.65 7.99
N PRO A 359 -5.96 -18.27 6.75
CA PRO A 359 -6.21 -16.87 6.35
C PRO A 359 -7.55 -16.39 6.91
N TYR A 360 -7.59 -16.16 8.23
CA TYR A 360 -8.82 -15.98 9.00
C TYR A 360 -9.60 -14.73 8.62
N ILE A 361 -8.95 -13.62 8.25
CA ILE A 361 -9.66 -12.41 7.83
C ILE A 361 -10.35 -12.65 6.49
N ALA A 362 -9.67 -13.24 5.50
CA ALA A 362 -10.28 -13.58 4.22
C ALA A 362 -11.47 -14.55 4.40
N THR A 363 -11.33 -15.56 5.26
CA THR A 363 -12.39 -16.51 5.60
C THR A 363 -13.58 -15.82 6.27
N ASN A 364 -13.33 -14.94 7.25
CA ASN A 364 -14.39 -14.23 7.95
C ASN A 364 -15.11 -13.21 7.06
N VAL A 365 -14.40 -12.52 6.16
CA VAL A 365 -15.02 -11.61 5.19
C VAL A 365 -15.93 -12.38 4.24
N GLN A 366 -15.49 -13.52 3.72
CA GLN A 366 -16.32 -14.37 2.87
C GLN A 366 -17.55 -14.87 3.64
N THR A 367 -17.38 -15.32 4.87
CA THR A 367 -18.50 -15.77 5.74
C THR A 367 -19.47 -14.64 6.04
N ALA A 368 -18.98 -13.43 6.31
CA ALA A 368 -19.83 -12.25 6.55
C ALA A 368 -20.67 -11.87 5.31
N ILE A 369 -20.07 -11.96 4.12
CA ILE A 369 -20.78 -11.69 2.87
C ILE A 369 -21.91 -12.69 2.66
N VAL A 370 -21.67 -14.00 2.83
CA VAL A 370 -22.73 -15.00 2.63
C VAL A 370 -23.81 -14.89 3.71
N ILE A 371 -23.46 -14.54 4.95
CA ILE A 371 -24.42 -14.28 6.03
C ILE A 371 -25.31 -13.07 5.67
N ALA A 372 -24.72 -11.99 5.17
CA ALA A 372 -25.50 -10.82 4.71
C ALA A 372 -26.50 -11.17 3.58
N ILE A 373 -26.04 -11.99 2.61
CA ILE A 373 -26.92 -12.48 1.52
C ILE A 373 -28.03 -13.40 2.12
N ALA A 374 -27.69 -14.26 3.06
CA ALA A 374 -28.69 -15.14 3.71
C ALA A 374 -29.72 -14.33 4.51
N ILE A 375 -29.30 -13.32 5.27
CA ILE A 375 -30.20 -12.41 5.99
C ILE A 375 -31.12 -11.70 4.99
N PHE A 376 -30.56 -11.16 3.91
CA PHE A 376 -31.36 -10.51 2.88
C PHE A 376 -32.38 -11.50 2.28
N ALA A 377 -31.97 -12.71 1.91
CA ALA A 377 -32.85 -13.68 1.27
C ALA A 377 -33.95 -14.16 2.21
N TYR A 378 -33.63 -14.62 3.42
CA TYR A 378 -34.57 -15.32 4.29
C TYR A 378 -35.38 -14.41 5.22
N PHE A 379 -34.90 -13.21 5.54
CA PHE A 379 -35.59 -12.29 6.45
C PHE A 379 -36.15 -11.06 5.78
N LEU A 380 -35.51 -10.53 4.75
CA LEU A 380 -36.01 -9.36 3.99
C LEU A 380 -36.78 -9.78 2.73
N GLY A 381 -36.33 -10.82 2.04
CA GLY A 381 -36.98 -11.31 0.80
C GLY A 381 -38.45 -11.63 0.95
N PRO A 382 -38.92 -12.29 2.01
CA PRO A 382 -40.35 -12.58 2.23
C PRO A 382 -41.23 -11.34 2.34
N PHE A 383 -40.70 -10.19 2.75
CA PHE A 383 -41.47 -8.91 2.70
C PHE A 383 -41.67 -8.40 1.28
N LEU A 384 -40.78 -8.74 0.35
CA LEU A 384 -40.89 -8.37 -1.05
C LEU A 384 -41.77 -9.35 -1.84
N TYR A 385 -41.87 -10.60 -1.39
CA TYR A 385 -42.63 -11.70 -2.00
C TYR A 385 -43.42 -12.46 -0.92
N PRO A 386 -44.63 -11.98 -0.54
CA PRO A 386 -45.42 -12.57 0.56
C PRO A 386 -45.97 -13.98 0.30
N GLU A 387 -46.05 -14.43 -0.96
CA GLU A 387 -46.61 -15.74 -1.34
C GLU A 387 -45.61 -16.92 -1.13
N VAL A 388 -44.47 -16.68 -0.50
CA VAL A 388 -43.41 -17.65 -0.39
C VAL A 388 -43.63 -18.58 0.80
N GLY A 389 -43.84 -19.84 0.51
CA GLY A 389 -44.11 -20.89 1.52
C GLY A 389 -42.91 -21.80 1.78
N SER A 390 -43.19 -23.04 2.09
CA SER A 390 -42.21 -24.11 2.44
C SER A 390 -41.16 -24.38 1.35
N VAL A 391 -41.44 -24.02 0.09
CA VAL A 391 -40.53 -24.23 -1.07
C VAL A 391 -39.46 -23.17 -1.21
N PHE A 392 -39.48 -22.10 -0.43
CA PHE A 392 -38.57 -20.96 -0.58
C PHE A 392 -37.10 -21.34 -0.54
N SER A 393 -36.69 -22.24 0.37
CA SER A 393 -35.31 -22.72 0.37
C SER A 393 -34.90 -23.43 -0.91
N SER A 394 -35.84 -24.14 -1.57
CA SER A 394 -35.59 -24.76 -2.89
C SER A 394 -35.39 -23.73 -3.96
N ASP A 395 -36.18 -22.65 -3.96
CA ASP A 395 -36.03 -21.55 -4.91
C ASP A 395 -34.74 -20.79 -4.73
N VAL A 396 -34.37 -20.47 -3.46
CA VAL A 396 -33.05 -19.88 -3.12
C VAL A 396 -31.93 -20.80 -3.57
N TYR A 397 -32.04 -22.10 -3.34
CA TYR A 397 -31.07 -23.08 -3.82
C TYR A 397 -30.92 -23.02 -5.34
N ASN A 398 -32.02 -23.14 -6.08
CA ASN A 398 -32.03 -23.19 -7.55
C ASN A 398 -31.50 -21.91 -8.19
N VAL A 399 -31.97 -20.74 -7.72
CA VAL A 399 -31.52 -19.42 -8.23
C VAL A 399 -30.04 -19.16 -7.92
N SER A 400 -29.60 -19.50 -6.69
CA SER A 400 -28.17 -19.38 -6.31
C SER A 400 -27.29 -20.27 -7.16
N GLN A 401 -27.69 -21.49 -7.43
CA GLN A 401 -26.96 -22.45 -8.25
C GLN A 401 -26.94 -22.03 -9.72
N ALA A 402 -28.05 -21.50 -10.26
CA ALA A 402 -28.11 -20.98 -11.62
C ALA A 402 -27.19 -19.78 -11.80
N THR A 403 -27.25 -18.81 -10.87
CA THR A 403 -26.35 -17.65 -10.87
C THR A 403 -24.88 -18.09 -10.77
N THR A 404 -24.58 -19.06 -9.90
CA THR A 404 -23.28 -19.70 -9.79
C THR A 404 -22.81 -20.25 -11.13
N THR A 405 -23.70 -20.97 -11.85
CA THR A 405 -23.37 -21.58 -13.16
C THR A 405 -22.94 -20.52 -14.16
N VAL A 406 -23.70 -19.43 -14.28
CA VAL A 406 -23.41 -18.34 -15.23
C VAL A 406 -22.05 -17.71 -14.94
N ILE A 407 -21.79 -17.34 -13.69
CA ILE A 407 -20.56 -16.64 -13.30
C ILE A 407 -19.34 -17.60 -13.38
N TRP A 408 -19.52 -18.84 -12.92
CA TRP A 408 -18.42 -19.82 -12.92
C TRP A 408 -18.08 -20.31 -14.31
N CYS A 409 -19.06 -20.49 -15.20
CA CYS A 409 -18.80 -20.80 -16.61
C CYS A 409 -18.04 -19.67 -17.31
N LEU A 410 -18.25 -18.41 -16.94
CA LEU A 410 -17.45 -17.28 -17.43
C LEU A 410 -15.99 -17.40 -16.99
N SER A 411 -15.74 -17.77 -15.72
CA SER A 411 -14.39 -18.07 -15.23
C SER A 411 -13.75 -19.23 -16.00
N MET A 412 -14.51 -20.30 -16.29
CA MET A 412 -14.02 -21.43 -17.07
C MET A 412 -13.72 -21.07 -18.53
N LEU A 413 -14.51 -20.18 -19.13
CA LEU A 413 -14.21 -19.62 -20.46
C LEU A 413 -12.84 -18.95 -20.49
N ILE A 414 -12.55 -18.13 -19.47
CA ILE A 414 -11.25 -17.48 -19.33
C ILE A 414 -10.14 -18.52 -19.15
N LEU A 415 -10.35 -19.54 -18.31
CA LEU A 415 -9.40 -20.64 -18.13
C LEU A 415 -9.09 -21.38 -19.44
N PHE A 416 -10.12 -21.66 -20.27
CA PHE A 416 -9.94 -22.28 -21.58
C PHE A 416 -9.25 -21.34 -22.58
N LEU A 417 -9.29 -20.04 -22.38
CA LEU A 417 -8.59 -19.03 -23.18
C LEU A 417 -7.13 -18.85 -22.73
N ASP A 418 -6.84 -18.98 -21.44
CA ASP A 418 -5.51 -18.78 -20.88
C ASP A 418 -4.46 -19.70 -21.51
N LEU A 419 -4.78 -20.99 -21.67
CA LEU A 419 -3.83 -21.95 -22.21
C LEU A 419 -3.46 -21.68 -23.67
N PRO A 420 -4.39 -21.46 -24.62
CA PRO A 420 -4.07 -21.04 -25.98
C PRO A 420 -3.18 -19.81 -26.07
N VAL A 421 -3.47 -18.78 -25.26
CA VAL A 421 -2.67 -17.56 -25.23
C VAL A 421 -1.24 -17.85 -24.77
N LEU A 422 -1.07 -18.63 -23.70
CA LEU A 422 0.25 -19.04 -23.23
C LEU A 422 1.00 -19.92 -24.23
N LEU A 423 0.32 -20.88 -24.86
CA LEU A 423 0.92 -21.74 -25.87
C LEU A 423 1.37 -20.94 -27.11
N PHE A 424 0.58 -19.97 -27.55
CA PHE A 424 0.94 -19.08 -28.66
C PHE A 424 2.12 -18.19 -28.30
N ARG A 425 2.07 -17.53 -27.14
CA ARG A 425 3.10 -16.59 -26.68
C ARG A 425 4.46 -17.25 -26.45
N PHE A 426 4.47 -18.51 -25.97
CA PHE A 426 5.68 -19.24 -25.62
C PHE A 426 5.97 -20.43 -26.57
N ARG A 427 5.42 -20.39 -27.79
CA ARG A 427 5.56 -21.47 -28.77
C ARG A 427 7.00 -21.92 -29.00
N GLY A 428 7.94 -21.00 -29.18
CA GLY A 428 9.35 -21.31 -29.41
C GLY A 428 10.03 -22.02 -28.23
N PHE A 429 9.59 -21.74 -26.99
CA PHE A 429 10.09 -22.41 -25.79
C PHE A 429 9.49 -23.81 -25.61
N LEU A 430 8.19 -23.97 -25.88
CA LEU A 430 7.45 -25.23 -25.69
C LEU A 430 7.77 -26.29 -26.72
N VAL A 431 8.08 -25.89 -27.96
CA VAL A 431 8.54 -26.82 -29.02
C VAL A 431 9.84 -27.55 -28.63
N LYS A 432 10.74 -26.85 -27.93
CA LYS A 432 12.00 -27.43 -27.42
C LYS A 432 11.84 -28.30 -26.17
N ARG A 433 10.67 -28.30 -25.52
CA ARG A 433 10.40 -28.99 -24.24
C ARG A 433 9.01 -29.64 -24.21
N SER A 434 8.72 -30.47 -25.19
CA SER A 434 7.46 -31.24 -25.28
C SER A 434 7.18 -32.11 -24.04
N GLU A 435 8.23 -32.52 -23.29
CA GLU A 435 8.12 -33.26 -22.03
C GLU A 435 7.30 -32.55 -20.94
N GLN A 436 7.13 -31.23 -21.04
CA GLN A 436 6.31 -30.42 -20.07
C GLN A 436 4.81 -30.45 -20.41
N LEU A 437 4.42 -30.98 -21.56
CA LEU A 437 3.02 -31.10 -21.92
C LEU A 437 2.43 -32.39 -21.32
N ILE A 438 1.17 -32.30 -20.86
CA ILE A 438 0.40 -33.46 -20.38
C ILE A 438 -0.17 -34.23 -21.57
N ALA A 439 -0.50 -33.50 -22.65
CA ALA A 439 -1.10 -34.06 -23.86
C ALA A 439 -0.54 -33.35 -25.10
N PRO A 440 -0.67 -33.94 -26.30
CA PRO A 440 -0.28 -33.30 -27.56
C PRO A 440 -0.97 -31.94 -27.73
N VAL A 441 -0.27 -30.98 -28.33
CA VAL A 441 -0.75 -29.59 -28.48
C VAL A 441 -2.12 -29.51 -29.17
N TRP A 442 -2.35 -30.32 -30.21
CA TRP A 442 -3.65 -30.36 -30.90
C TRP A 442 -4.79 -30.75 -29.97
N LEU A 443 -4.56 -31.74 -29.07
CA LEU A 443 -5.56 -32.19 -28.11
C LEU A 443 -5.84 -31.11 -27.06
N LEU A 444 -4.82 -30.35 -26.63
CA LEU A 444 -4.98 -29.22 -25.74
C LEU A 444 -5.86 -28.11 -26.36
N TYR A 445 -5.63 -27.78 -27.65
CA TYR A 445 -6.50 -26.82 -28.35
C TYR A 445 -7.93 -27.38 -28.55
N LEU A 446 -8.08 -28.66 -28.83
CA LEU A 446 -9.39 -29.31 -28.92
C LEU A 446 -10.14 -29.23 -27.58
N CYS A 447 -9.48 -29.53 -26.44
CA CYS A 447 -10.05 -29.42 -25.12
C CYS A 447 -10.46 -27.98 -24.80
N CYS A 448 -9.66 -26.98 -25.17
CA CYS A 448 -10.00 -25.58 -25.00
C CYS A 448 -11.25 -25.19 -25.81
N GLY A 449 -11.32 -25.59 -27.05
CA GLY A 449 -12.46 -25.30 -27.93
C GLY A 449 -13.74 -25.98 -27.45
N VAL A 450 -13.70 -27.28 -27.17
CA VAL A 450 -14.87 -28.05 -26.72
C VAL A 450 -15.34 -27.57 -25.35
N GLY A 451 -14.44 -27.40 -24.39
CA GLY A 451 -14.77 -26.89 -23.04
C GLY A 451 -15.32 -25.47 -23.05
N GLY A 452 -14.76 -24.59 -23.91
CA GLY A 452 -15.25 -23.24 -24.11
C GLY A 452 -16.67 -23.20 -24.68
N ILE A 453 -16.92 -23.97 -25.75
CA ILE A 453 -18.27 -24.09 -26.34
C ILE A 453 -19.26 -24.64 -25.33
N THR A 454 -18.88 -25.67 -24.57
CA THR A 454 -19.76 -26.24 -23.52
C THR A 454 -20.05 -25.24 -22.42
N SER A 455 -19.09 -24.41 -22.04
CA SER A 455 -19.31 -23.34 -21.05
C SER A 455 -20.34 -22.31 -21.56
N LEU A 456 -20.22 -21.86 -22.82
CA LEU A 456 -21.18 -20.94 -23.45
C LEU A 456 -22.57 -21.57 -23.54
N PHE A 457 -22.65 -22.83 -23.92
CA PHE A 457 -23.90 -23.58 -23.99
C PHE A 457 -24.53 -23.75 -22.59
N GLY A 458 -23.71 -24.01 -21.56
CA GLY A 458 -24.17 -24.04 -20.17
C GLY A 458 -24.75 -22.71 -19.69
N ILE A 459 -24.11 -21.59 -20.02
CA ILE A 459 -24.65 -20.25 -19.72
C ILE A 459 -26.00 -20.06 -20.43
N TRP A 460 -26.06 -20.35 -21.74
CA TRP A 460 -27.28 -20.18 -22.55
C TRP A 460 -28.44 -20.99 -22.00
N THR A 461 -28.25 -22.29 -21.75
CA THR A 461 -29.31 -23.18 -21.22
C THR A 461 -29.76 -22.77 -19.82
N THR A 462 -28.85 -22.34 -18.96
CA THR A 462 -29.15 -21.85 -17.60
C THR A 462 -30.01 -20.59 -17.62
N LEU A 463 -29.73 -19.66 -18.55
CA LEU A 463 -30.49 -18.41 -18.65
C LEU A 463 -31.86 -18.60 -19.29
N THR A 464 -31.97 -19.50 -20.27
CA THR A 464 -33.22 -19.66 -21.06
C THR A 464 -34.24 -20.62 -20.44
N SER A 465 -33.81 -21.44 -19.48
CA SER A 465 -34.62 -22.54 -18.98
C SER A 465 -34.64 -22.64 -17.47
N SER A 466 -35.83 -22.46 -16.86
CA SER A 466 -35.99 -22.61 -15.42
C SER A 466 -35.72 -24.05 -14.97
N TRP A 467 -35.00 -24.18 -13.87
CA TRP A 467 -34.77 -25.46 -13.20
C TRP A 467 -35.93 -25.85 -12.31
N ASP A 468 -36.85 -24.91 -12.03
CA ASP A 468 -38.11 -25.12 -11.29
C ASP A 468 -39.28 -24.47 -11.99
N LEU A 469 -39.73 -25.09 -13.09
CA LEU A 469 -40.84 -24.59 -13.88
C LEU A 469 -42.20 -24.55 -13.14
N LYS A 470 -42.32 -25.30 -12.04
CA LYS A 470 -43.57 -25.32 -11.24
C LYS A 470 -43.77 -24.02 -10.48
N HIS A 471 -42.69 -23.40 -10.01
CA HIS A 471 -42.73 -22.19 -9.18
C HIS A 471 -42.29 -20.94 -9.94
N ILE A 472 -41.27 -21.04 -10.82
CA ILE A 472 -40.71 -19.87 -11.53
C ILE A 472 -40.76 -20.12 -13.05
N PRO A 473 -41.65 -19.40 -13.78
CA PRO A 473 -41.71 -19.46 -15.23
C PRO A 473 -40.41 -19.01 -15.89
N ASN A 474 -40.09 -19.55 -17.11
CA ASN A 474 -38.85 -19.24 -17.83
C ASN A 474 -38.59 -17.75 -18.03
N SER A 475 -39.62 -16.92 -18.23
CA SER A 475 -39.49 -15.46 -18.40
C SER A 475 -38.96 -14.78 -17.13
N HIS A 476 -39.55 -15.10 -15.98
CA HIS A 476 -39.12 -14.56 -14.69
C HIS A 476 -37.77 -15.12 -14.28
N TRP A 477 -37.52 -16.43 -14.52
CA TRP A 477 -36.25 -17.07 -14.28
C TRP A 477 -35.08 -16.37 -15.00
N ALA A 478 -35.24 -16.13 -16.31
CA ALA A 478 -34.21 -15.46 -17.10
C ALA A 478 -33.85 -14.07 -16.55
N ILE A 479 -34.89 -13.31 -16.14
CA ILE A 479 -34.68 -11.97 -15.55
C ILE A 479 -33.96 -12.06 -14.20
N ILE A 480 -34.44 -12.90 -13.28
CA ILE A 480 -33.89 -13.03 -11.93
C ILE A 480 -32.41 -13.47 -12.00
N VAL A 481 -32.12 -14.55 -12.72
CA VAL A 481 -30.75 -15.08 -12.84
C VAL A 481 -29.83 -14.10 -13.55
N SER A 482 -30.32 -13.44 -14.62
CA SER A 482 -29.52 -12.43 -15.34
C SER A 482 -29.22 -11.20 -14.45
N LEU A 483 -30.18 -10.71 -13.67
CA LEU A 483 -29.96 -9.57 -12.78
C LEU A 483 -28.98 -9.93 -11.66
N CYS A 484 -29.12 -11.11 -11.04
CA CYS A 484 -28.19 -11.58 -10.00
C CYS A 484 -26.76 -11.74 -10.56
N ALA A 485 -26.63 -12.31 -11.76
CA ALA A 485 -25.33 -12.49 -12.40
C ALA A 485 -24.72 -11.15 -12.80
N LEU A 486 -25.50 -10.26 -13.45
CA LEU A 486 -25.05 -8.94 -13.87
C LEU A 486 -24.58 -8.08 -12.68
N PHE A 487 -25.39 -8.04 -11.62
CA PHE A 487 -25.02 -7.32 -10.37
C PHE A 487 -23.68 -7.82 -9.82
N SER A 488 -23.50 -9.13 -9.75
CA SER A 488 -22.27 -9.74 -9.29
C SER A 488 -21.08 -9.40 -10.19
N LEU A 489 -21.25 -9.47 -11.52
CA LEU A 489 -20.22 -9.16 -12.49
C LEU A 489 -19.80 -7.68 -12.46
N VAL A 490 -20.76 -6.77 -12.26
CA VAL A 490 -20.48 -5.33 -12.09
C VAL A 490 -19.62 -5.09 -10.86
N ILE A 491 -19.92 -5.74 -9.72
CA ILE A 491 -19.08 -5.68 -8.52
C ILE A 491 -17.65 -6.17 -8.83
N GLY A 492 -17.52 -7.29 -9.54
CA GLY A 492 -16.23 -7.83 -9.96
C GLY A 492 -15.43 -6.89 -10.86
N LEU A 493 -16.09 -6.23 -11.82
CA LEU A 493 -15.46 -5.24 -12.70
C LEU A 493 -15.00 -4.00 -11.92
N ILE A 494 -15.84 -3.46 -11.04
CA ILE A 494 -15.48 -2.33 -10.18
C ILE A 494 -14.28 -2.72 -9.30
N GLY A 495 -14.31 -3.88 -8.67
CA GLY A 495 -13.20 -4.40 -7.87
C GLY A 495 -11.92 -4.56 -8.68
N SER A 496 -12.00 -4.95 -9.95
CA SER A 496 -10.82 -5.09 -10.83
C SER A 496 -10.18 -3.74 -11.21
N ALA A 497 -10.99 -2.68 -11.30
CA ALA A 497 -10.54 -1.33 -11.62
C ALA A 497 -10.02 -0.57 -10.38
N TYR A 498 -10.48 -0.92 -9.18
CA TYR A 498 -10.19 -0.24 -7.92
C TYR A 498 -8.69 -0.04 -7.63
N PRO A 499 -7.80 -1.05 -7.78
CA PRO A 499 -6.37 -0.87 -7.52
C PRO A 499 -5.70 0.15 -8.46
N ARG A 500 -6.16 0.25 -9.72
CA ARG A 500 -5.66 1.27 -10.66
C ARG A 500 -6.11 2.67 -10.25
N LEU A 501 -7.37 2.81 -9.86
CA LEU A 501 -7.89 4.08 -9.38
C LEU A 501 -7.14 4.54 -8.13
N LEU A 502 -6.90 3.63 -7.19
CA LEU A 502 -6.18 3.93 -5.96
C LEU A 502 -4.70 4.29 -6.22
N SER A 503 -4.01 3.59 -7.13
CA SER A 503 -2.63 3.94 -7.51
C SER A 503 -2.54 5.32 -8.15
N ASN A 504 -3.46 5.63 -9.07
CA ASN A 504 -3.52 6.94 -9.71
C ASN A 504 -3.77 8.07 -8.69
N LEU A 505 -4.71 7.86 -7.75
CA LEU A 505 -4.97 8.82 -6.67
C LEU A 505 -3.75 9.01 -5.75
N ASN A 506 -3.06 7.93 -5.41
CA ASN A 506 -1.84 7.99 -4.60
C ASN A 506 -0.70 8.72 -5.33
N GLU A 507 -0.52 8.48 -6.63
CA GLU A 507 0.46 9.20 -7.45
C GLU A 507 0.12 10.70 -7.54
N GLN A 508 -1.15 11.04 -7.76
CA GLN A 508 -1.59 12.44 -7.78
C GLN A 508 -1.39 13.13 -6.43
N THR A 509 -1.71 12.45 -5.32
CA THR A 509 -1.50 13.00 -3.98
C THR A 509 -0.02 13.13 -3.63
N ALA A 510 0.83 12.21 -4.07
CA ALA A 510 2.28 12.29 -3.90
C ALA A 510 2.86 13.47 -4.71
N ALA A 511 2.46 13.61 -5.97
CA ALA A 511 2.86 14.74 -6.82
C ALA A 511 2.37 16.09 -6.25
N ALA A 512 1.14 16.15 -5.74
CA ALA A 512 0.61 17.35 -5.09
C ALA A 512 1.40 17.74 -3.83
N ARG A 513 1.79 16.76 -3.01
CA ARG A 513 2.63 17.00 -1.81
C ARG A 513 4.02 17.50 -2.18
N GLU A 514 4.64 16.89 -3.20
CA GLU A 514 5.95 17.32 -3.68
C GLU A 514 5.90 18.73 -4.26
N ASN A 515 4.88 19.06 -5.06
CA ASN A 515 4.67 20.42 -5.56
C ASN A 515 4.49 21.42 -4.41
N ALA A 516 3.67 21.10 -3.40
CA ALA A 516 3.49 21.96 -2.23
C ALA A 516 4.81 22.21 -1.49
N ARG A 517 5.64 21.18 -1.34
CA ARG A 517 6.98 21.31 -0.75
C ARG A 517 7.87 22.23 -1.57
N LEU A 518 7.96 22.02 -2.90
CA LEU A 518 8.75 22.84 -3.80
C LEU A 518 8.30 24.32 -3.78
N TYR A 519 6.99 24.57 -3.73
CA TYR A 519 6.46 25.93 -3.59
C TYR A 519 6.87 26.58 -2.26
N SER A 520 6.88 25.84 -1.16
CA SER A 520 7.32 26.36 0.13
C SER A 520 8.82 26.69 0.15
N GLU A 521 9.66 25.84 -0.42
CA GLU A 521 11.10 26.06 -0.56
C GLU A 521 11.41 27.25 -1.46
N LEU A 522 10.70 27.37 -2.59
CA LEU A 522 10.82 28.51 -3.51
C LEU A 522 10.42 29.81 -2.83
N SER A 523 9.30 29.83 -2.09
CA SER A 523 8.84 31.02 -1.36
C SER A 523 9.84 31.45 -0.30
N ALA A 524 10.42 30.51 0.46
CA ALA A 524 11.45 30.80 1.45
C ALA A 524 12.72 31.36 0.81
N THR A 525 13.12 30.83 -0.37
CA THR A 525 14.27 31.31 -1.11
C THR A 525 14.04 32.71 -1.67
N TYR A 526 12.86 32.97 -2.20
CA TYR A 526 12.47 34.30 -2.66
C TYR A 526 12.48 35.35 -1.54
N ALA A 527 11.97 35.00 -0.36
CA ALA A 527 12.00 35.87 0.80
C ALA A 527 13.43 36.21 1.23
N ARG A 528 14.34 35.25 1.23
CA ARG A 528 15.78 35.48 1.53
C ARG A 528 16.44 36.37 0.48
N LEU A 529 16.18 36.12 -0.80
CA LEU A 529 16.75 36.91 -1.87
C LEU A 529 16.26 38.37 -1.78
N SER A 530 14.98 38.58 -1.54
CA SER A 530 14.40 39.91 -1.37
C SER A 530 15.02 40.69 -0.21
N GLU A 531 15.30 40.02 0.91
CA GLU A 531 15.95 40.65 2.07
C GLU A 531 17.40 41.05 1.76
N VAL A 532 18.17 40.19 1.09
CA VAL A 532 19.54 40.49 0.64
C VAL A 532 19.56 41.69 -0.32
N ASP A 533 18.62 41.75 -1.24
CA ASP A 533 18.52 42.86 -2.21
C ASP A 533 18.16 44.17 -1.50
N ARG A 534 17.26 44.15 -0.55
CA ARG A 534 16.91 45.29 0.31
C ARG A 534 18.11 45.85 1.10
N LEU A 535 18.91 44.94 1.69
CA LEU A 535 20.10 45.29 2.46
C LEU A 535 21.18 45.91 1.55
N LYS A 536 21.36 45.37 0.35
CA LYS A 536 22.28 45.88 -0.65
C LYS A 536 21.90 47.30 -1.09
N ASP A 537 20.62 47.57 -1.37
CA ASP A 537 20.15 48.89 -1.80
C ASP A 537 20.27 49.93 -0.65
N ALA A 538 20.00 49.55 0.57
CA ALA A 538 20.22 50.41 1.74
C ALA A 538 21.71 50.77 1.92
N PHE A 539 22.61 49.78 1.72
CA PHE A 539 24.07 50.02 1.76
C PHE A 539 24.52 51.01 0.68
N LEU A 540 24.10 50.80 -0.58
CA LEU A 540 24.48 51.66 -1.70
C LEU A 540 23.99 53.12 -1.52
N THR A 541 22.76 53.28 -0.98
CA THR A 541 22.18 54.59 -0.73
C THR A 541 22.96 55.33 0.36
N THR A 542 23.27 54.66 1.46
CA THR A 542 23.98 55.25 2.59
C THR A 542 25.44 55.61 2.19
N ALA A 543 26.14 54.67 1.52
CA ALA A 543 27.49 54.91 1.05
C ALA A 543 27.58 56.12 0.13
N SER A 544 26.61 56.27 -0.81
CA SER A 544 26.52 57.39 -1.71
C SER A 544 26.35 58.74 -0.99
N HIS A 545 25.50 58.78 0.06
CA HIS A 545 25.30 59.99 0.87
C HIS A 545 26.55 60.38 1.65
N GLU A 546 27.21 59.40 2.29
CA GLU A 546 28.40 59.67 3.11
C GLU A 546 29.59 60.10 2.25
N LEU A 547 29.72 59.64 1.00
CA LEU A 547 30.75 60.09 0.05
C LEU A 547 30.48 61.52 -0.47
N ARG A 548 29.21 61.87 -0.72
CA ARG A 548 28.86 63.15 -1.29
C ARG A 548 29.20 64.34 -0.35
N THR A 549 28.99 64.18 0.95
CA THR A 549 29.21 65.27 1.92
C THR A 549 30.63 65.81 1.94
N PRO A 550 31.68 64.97 2.15
CA PRO A 550 33.07 65.50 2.15
C PRO A 550 33.47 66.03 0.79
N LEU A 551 32.98 65.38 -0.31
CA LEU A 551 33.24 65.86 -1.68
C LEU A 551 32.70 67.27 -1.91
N THR A 552 31.47 67.55 -1.51
CA THR A 552 30.86 68.90 -1.59
C THR A 552 31.65 69.94 -0.76
N ILE A 553 32.20 69.52 0.39
CA ILE A 553 33.03 70.41 1.23
C ILE A 553 34.34 70.74 0.49
N VAL A 554 35.00 69.76 -0.10
CA VAL A 554 36.22 69.97 -0.90
C VAL A 554 35.92 70.93 -2.03
N GLN A 555 34.88 70.67 -2.82
CA GLN A 555 34.47 71.50 -3.93
C GLN A 555 34.19 72.96 -3.46
N GLY A 556 33.40 73.13 -2.40
CA GLY A 556 33.07 74.48 -1.88
C GLY A 556 34.27 75.29 -1.43
N TYR A 557 35.27 74.65 -0.72
CA TYR A 557 36.47 75.37 -0.32
C TYR A 557 37.40 75.65 -1.55
N LEU A 558 37.41 74.79 -2.55
CA LEU A 558 38.16 75.09 -3.81
C LEU A 558 37.52 76.21 -4.62
N GLU A 559 36.18 76.24 -4.72
CA GLU A 559 35.43 77.31 -5.35
C GLU A 559 35.68 78.68 -4.65
N LEU A 560 35.56 78.67 -3.28
CA LEU A 560 35.87 79.90 -2.51
C LEU A 560 37.31 80.38 -2.68
N LEU A 561 38.27 79.46 -2.84
CA LEU A 561 39.66 79.77 -3.12
C LEU A 561 39.85 80.35 -4.52
N GLY A 562 39.01 79.95 -5.51
CA GLY A 562 39.02 80.43 -6.91
C GLY A 562 38.38 81.80 -7.08
N GLU A 563 37.35 82.11 -6.26
CA GLU A 563 36.61 83.36 -6.32
C GLU A 563 37.28 84.53 -5.54
N MET A 564 38.14 84.19 -4.57
CA MET A 564 38.77 85.16 -3.64
C MET A 564 40.22 85.40 -4.06
N GLU A 565 40.45 86.16 -5.15
CA GLU A 565 41.80 86.49 -5.63
C GLU A 565 42.64 87.36 -4.62
N ASP A 566 42.00 88.16 -3.77
CA ASP A 566 42.64 89.08 -2.80
C ASP A 566 42.57 88.53 -1.32
N ALA A 567 42.30 87.24 -1.09
CA ALA A 567 42.25 86.71 0.23
C ALA A 567 43.61 86.73 0.95
N SER A 568 43.61 87.08 2.29
CA SER A 568 44.86 87.09 3.04
C SER A 568 45.50 85.68 3.07
N PRO A 569 46.84 85.62 3.24
CA PRO A 569 47.55 84.31 3.30
C PRO A 569 47.02 83.37 4.36
N GLU A 570 46.53 83.90 5.46
CA GLU A 570 45.96 83.12 6.56
C GLU A 570 44.62 82.50 6.17
N ILE A 571 43.72 83.22 5.49
CA ILE A 571 42.44 82.73 4.96
C ILE A 571 42.66 81.66 3.93
N ARG A 572 43.56 81.86 3.01
CA ARG A 572 43.90 80.90 1.97
C ARG A 572 44.47 79.61 2.57
N HIS A 573 45.35 79.71 3.55
CA HIS A 573 45.90 78.57 4.31
C HIS A 573 44.82 77.84 5.04
N SER A 574 43.88 78.54 5.69
CA SER A 574 42.73 77.94 6.41
C SER A 574 41.85 77.12 5.48
N PHE A 575 41.49 77.67 4.28
CA PHE A 575 40.65 76.98 3.31
C PHE A 575 41.35 75.76 2.71
N LEU A 576 42.63 75.85 2.38
CA LEU A 576 43.43 74.72 1.92
C LEU A 576 43.52 73.61 2.99
N THR A 577 43.69 74.01 4.25
CA THR A 577 43.75 73.04 5.35
C THR A 577 42.40 72.32 5.56
N LYS A 578 41.29 73.05 5.40
CA LYS A 578 39.94 72.47 5.51
C LYS A 578 39.62 71.58 4.32
N ALA A 579 39.97 71.97 3.09
CA ALA A 579 39.82 71.14 1.90
C ALA A 579 40.65 69.85 2.00
N ARG A 580 41.93 70.00 2.46
CA ARG A 580 42.80 68.81 2.69
C ARG A 580 42.22 67.85 3.70
N ARG A 581 41.69 68.36 4.81
CA ARG A 581 41.06 67.56 5.85
C ARG A 581 39.85 66.82 5.29
N ALA A 582 39.00 67.44 4.47
CA ALA A 582 37.87 66.78 3.84
C ALA A 582 38.31 65.72 2.83
N CYS A 583 39.42 65.92 2.10
CA CYS A 583 40.02 64.90 1.25
C CYS A 583 40.52 63.69 2.05
N ASP A 584 41.21 63.94 3.18
CA ASP A 584 41.69 62.89 4.06
C ASP A 584 40.50 62.07 4.65
N GLU A 585 39.39 62.73 5.00
CA GLU A 585 38.14 62.08 5.42
C GLU A 585 37.55 61.20 4.32
N LEU A 586 37.57 61.68 3.06
CA LEU A 586 37.04 60.94 1.86
C LEU A 586 37.88 59.69 1.58
N VAL A 587 39.21 59.78 1.65
CA VAL A 587 40.10 58.62 1.45
C VAL A 587 39.89 57.58 2.54
N LEU A 588 39.71 57.99 3.79
CA LEU A 588 39.42 57.08 4.89
C LEU A 588 38.06 56.39 4.74
N LEU A 589 37.04 57.16 4.29
CA LEU A 589 35.71 56.57 4.01
C LEU A 589 35.74 55.57 2.88
N GLN A 590 36.45 55.89 1.77
CA GLN A 590 36.61 54.98 0.66
C GLN A 590 37.31 53.68 1.11
N ALA A 591 38.39 53.79 1.89
CA ALA A 591 39.07 52.61 2.43
C ALA A 591 38.11 51.76 3.30
N ASN A 592 37.30 52.39 4.17
CA ASN A 592 36.33 51.70 5.00
C ASN A 592 35.23 51.00 4.20
N ILE A 593 34.71 51.61 3.13
CA ILE A 593 33.71 50.99 2.21
C ILE A 593 34.36 49.80 1.48
N MET A 594 35.58 49.94 0.99
CA MET A 594 36.30 48.86 0.31
C MET A 594 36.60 47.69 1.26
N ASP A 595 37.00 47.98 2.51
CA ASP A 595 37.21 46.93 3.54
C ASP A 595 35.89 46.24 3.89
N ALA A 596 34.80 46.98 4.08
CA ALA A 596 33.46 46.39 4.33
C ALA A 596 32.97 45.50 3.17
N SER A 597 33.27 45.86 1.91
CA SER A 597 32.94 45.05 0.73
C SER A 597 33.83 43.81 0.62
N ARG A 598 35.13 43.91 0.89
CA ARG A 598 36.07 42.78 0.78
C ARG A 598 35.88 41.73 1.87
N ILE A 599 35.53 42.12 3.07
CA ILE A 599 35.31 41.16 4.20
C ILE A 599 34.06 40.32 3.94
N GLU A 600 33.14 40.79 3.12
CA GLU A 600 31.93 40.06 2.75
C GLU A 600 32.16 39.03 1.63
N PHE A 601 33.08 39.30 0.67
CA PHE A 601 33.32 38.49 -0.52
C PHE A 601 34.50 37.50 -0.42
N ASP A 602 35.54 37.84 0.36
CA ASP A 602 36.63 36.93 0.65
C ASP A 602 36.74 36.84 2.17
N LYS A 603 36.73 35.61 2.73
CA LYS A 603 37.29 35.37 4.05
C LYS A 603 38.76 35.79 3.93
N ALA A 604 39.05 37.06 4.25
CA ALA A 604 40.34 37.70 4.07
C ALA A 604 41.37 36.70 4.64
N THR A 605 42.35 36.35 3.84
CA THR A 605 43.53 35.60 4.29
C THR A 605 44.27 36.46 5.29
N LEU A 606 43.92 36.31 6.56
CA LEU A 606 44.57 37.00 7.67
C LEU A 606 45.96 36.36 7.86
N HIS A 607 46.99 37.16 7.93
CA HIS A 607 48.34 36.72 8.22
C HIS A 607 48.61 36.87 9.72
N CYS A 608 47.98 35.99 10.52
CA CYS A 608 48.14 36.02 11.96
C CYS A 608 49.52 35.49 12.36
N THR A 609 50.18 36.20 13.23
CA THR A 609 51.47 35.87 13.84
C THR A 609 51.46 36.20 15.33
N SER A 610 52.45 35.74 16.11
CA SER A 610 52.59 36.14 17.50
C SER A 610 53.18 37.52 17.56
N ILE A 611 52.46 38.48 18.13
CA ILE A 611 52.78 39.93 18.14
C ILE A 611 52.86 40.44 19.58
N SER A 612 53.89 41.25 19.87
CA SER A 612 53.95 42.01 21.13
C SER A 612 52.86 43.05 21.19
N LEU A 613 51.87 42.83 22.04
CA LEU A 613 50.75 43.78 22.20
C LEU A 613 51.20 45.13 22.68
N LYS A 614 52.21 45.21 23.56
CA LYS A 614 52.75 46.44 24.09
C LYS A 614 53.34 47.31 22.98
N ASP A 615 54.09 46.74 22.05
CA ASP A 615 54.75 47.49 20.97
C ASP A 615 53.66 48.08 20.00
N VAL A 616 52.64 47.30 19.71
CA VAL A 616 51.53 47.76 18.89
C VAL A 616 50.76 48.91 19.58
N CYS A 617 50.46 48.77 20.86
CA CYS A 617 49.81 49.87 21.65
C CYS A 617 50.67 51.13 21.69
N THR A 618 51.96 50.99 21.89
CA THR A 618 52.90 52.13 21.89
C THR A 618 52.93 52.82 20.54
N SER A 619 53.02 52.06 19.45
CA SER A 619 53.02 52.62 18.09
C SER A 619 51.73 53.39 17.75
N ILE A 620 50.60 52.98 18.29
CA ILE A 620 49.31 53.68 18.11
C ILE A 620 49.29 54.94 18.91
N VAL A 621 49.73 54.94 20.17
CA VAL A 621 49.79 56.16 20.99
C VAL A 621 50.74 57.17 20.41
N ASP A 622 51.96 56.79 19.92
CA ASP A 622 52.91 57.63 19.25
C ASP A 622 52.35 58.29 17.98
N LEU A 623 51.49 57.59 17.24
CA LEU A 623 50.83 58.16 16.07
C LEU A 623 49.94 59.33 16.43
N PHE A 624 49.34 59.36 17.61
CA PHE A 624 48.46 60.42 18.10
C PHE A 624 49.17 61.41 19.05
N GLU A 625 50.50 61.28 19.31
CA GLU A 625 51.26 62.11 20.20
C GLU A 625 51.07 63.62 20.00
N PRO A 626 51.12 64.17 18.75
CA PRO A 626 50.84 65.62 18.52
C PRO A 626 49.49 66.09 19.04
N LEU A 627 48.46 65.22 18.84
CA LEU A 627 47.11 65.54 19.29
C LEU A 627 46.95 65.44 20.84
N ILE A 628 47.61 64.43 21.44
CA ILE A 628 47.63 64.19 22.87
C ILE A 628 48.27 65.37 23.59
N LEU A 629 49.43 65.87 23.06
CA LEU A 629 50.11 67.01 23.59
C LEU A 629 49.29 68.31 23.40
N GLN A 630 48.69 68.51 22.24
CA GLN A 630 47.84 69.69 21.98
C GLN A 630 46.64 69.73 22.90
N GLU A 631 46.01 68.61 23.19
CA GLU A 631 44.85 68.51 24.04
C GLU A 631 45.19 68.34 25.53
N GLN A 632 46.46 68.31 25.89
CA GLN A 632 47.00 68.16 27.26
C GLN A 632 46.41 66.89 27.97
N ARG A 633 46.33 65.78 27.24
CA ARG A 633 45.75 64.52 27.75
C ARG A 633 46.82 63.65 28.41
N GLN A 634 46.39 62.87 29.39
CA GLN A 634 47.18 61.80 29.93
C GLN A 634 46.81 60.47 29.32
N VAL A 635 47.76 59.74 28.78
CA VAL A 635 47.54 58.39 28.21
C VAL A 635 48.34 57.39 28.98
N GLY A 636 47.68 56.35 29.50
CA GLY A 636 48.35 55.29 30.24
C GLY A 636 48.28 53.96 29.47
N ILE A 637 49.40 53.32 29.23
CA ILE A 637 49.50 51.96 28.64
C ILE A 637 49.89 51.00 29.78
N HIS A 638 48.92 50.24 30.24
CA HIS A 638 49.08 49.21 31.28
C HIS A 638 49.06 47.82 30.68
N VAL A 639 50.04 47.52 29.81
CA VAL A 639 50.24 46.24 29.11
C VAL A 639 51.59 45.69 29.47
N ALA A 640 51.64 44.48 30.02
CA ALA A 640 52.91 43.84 30.37
C ALA A 640 53.71 43.50 29.07
N ALA A 641 55.04 43.68 29.15
CA ALA A 641 55.88 43.41 27.96
C ALA A 641 55.91 41.95 27.52
N THR A 642 55.45 41.04 28.38
CA THR A 642 55.37 39.62 28.09
C THR A 642 54.13 39.18 27.32
N ILE A 643 53.09 40.06 27.21
CA ILE A 643 51.84 39.70 26.57
C ILE A 643 51.99 39.68 25.06
N GLN A 644 51.79 38.48 24.51
CA GLN A 644 51.75 38.21 23.08
C GLN A 644 50.31 37.89 22.66
N VAL A 645 49.92 38.29 21.47
CA VAL A 645 48.62 37.96 20.87
C VAL A 645 48.81 37.37 19.50
N TRP A 646 47.96 36.37 19.15
CA TRP A 646 47.95 35.79 17.83
C TRP A 646 47.01 36.59 16.92
N ALA A 647 47.58 37.44 16.09
CA ALA A 647 46.80 38.41 15.30
C ALA A 647 47.52 38.79 13.99
N ASP A 648 46.77 39.38 13.04
CA ASP A 648 47.33 40.13 11.93
C ASP A 648 47.72 41.55 12.42
N GLU A 649 48.97 41.90 12.35
CA GLU A 649 49.52 43.16 12.89
C GLU A 649 48.84 44.40 12.27
N ILE A 650 48.59 44.37 10.94
CA ILE A 650 47.98 45.50 10.24
C ILE A 650 46.52 45.68 10.72
N ARG A 651 45.80 44.57 10.90
CA ARG A 651 44.39 44.56 11.35
C ARG A 651 44.29 44.89 12.84
N LEU A 652 45.21 44.43 13.67
CA LEU A 652 45.26 44.79 15.08
C LEU A 652 45.56 46.31 15.25
N LYS A 653 46.48 46.87 14.49
CA LYS A 653 46.69 48.31 14.45
C LYS A 653 45.43 49.08 13.98
N GLN A 654 44.74 48.54 13.01
CA GLN A 654 43.45 49.14 12.53
C GLN A 654 42.39 49.17 13.66
N ILE A 655 42.20 48.05 14.40
CA ILE A 655 41.30 47.94 15.54
C ILE A 655 41.63 48.98 16.59
N LEU A 656 42.90 48.95 17.08
CA LEU A 656 43.34 49.85 18.14
C LEU A 656 43.29 51.32 17.73
N ARG A 657 43.69 51.67 16.50
CA ARG A 657 43.58 53.03 15.94
C ARG A 657 42.11 53.48 15.96
N ASN A 658 41.16 52.64 15.54
CA ASN A 658 39.76 53.03 15.52
C ASN A 658 39.21 53.24 16.91
N LEU A 659 39.45 52.34 17.84
CA LEU A 659 39.02 52.45 19.24
C LEU A 659 39.66 53.62 19.96
N PHE A 660 40.97 53.88 19.77
CA PHE A 660 41.70 55.00 20.38
C PHE A 660 41.26 56.34 19.79
N ALA A 661 41.06 56.44 18.47
CA ALA A 661 40.50 57.62 17.85
C ALA A 661 39.10 57.95 18.33
N ASN A 662 38.27 56.92 18.59
CA ASN A 662 36.96 57.14 19.18
C ASN A 662 37.09 57.65 20.64
N ALA A 663 38.00 57.08 21.44
CA ALA A 663 38.25 57.58 22.80
C ALA A 663 38.72 59.06 22.81
N LEU A 664 39.63 59.48 21.91
CA LEU A 664 39.99 60.89 21.75
C LEU A 664 38.84 61.79 21.33
N ARG A 665 38.01 61.32 20.41
CA ARG A 665 36.93 62.11 19.80
C ARG A 665 35.74 62.32 20.74
N TYR A 666 35.40 61.32 21.57
CA TYR A 666 34.22 61.35 22.40
C TYR A 666 34.48 61.70 23.85
N SER A 667 35.74 61.91 24.26
CA SER A 667 36.10 62.34 25.59
C SER A 667 36.37 63.85 25.63
N PRO A 668 36.01 64.58 26.71
CA PRO A 668 36.39 65.96 26.93
C PRO A 668 37.92 66.16 26.91
N LEU A 669 38.35 67.36 26.62
CA LEU A 669 39.78 67.72 26.68
C LEU A 669 40.34 67.50 28.14
N GLN A 670 41.63 67.17 28.22
CA GLN A 670 42.34 66.97 29.53
C GLN A 670 41.86 65.69 30.29
N THR A 671 40.99 64.86 29.73
CA THR A 671 40.60 63.58 30.38
C THR A 671 41.58 62.46 30.02
N PRO A 672 41.85 61.53 30.97
CA PRO A 672 42.79 60.42 30.74
C PRO A 672 42.14 59.32 29.86
N ILE A 673 42.99 58.68 29.05
CA ILE A 673 42.62 57.49 28.23
C ILE A 673 43.60 56.37 28.68
N PHE A 674 43.08 55.16 28.93
CA PHE A 674 43.87 54.03 29.31
C PHE A 674 43.70 52.84 28.31
N ILE A 675 44.82 52.21 27.97
CA ILE A 675 44.83 50.93 27.28
C ILE A 675 45.36 49.90 28.29
N THR A 676 44.56 48.93 28.64
CA THR A 676 44.95 47.86 29.57
C THR A 676 44.78 46.50 28.91
N ALA A 677 45.64 45.55 29.30
CA ALA A 677 45.52 44.18 28.83
C ALA A 677 45.77 43.21 29.97
N VAL A 678 44.97 42.16 30.02
CA VAL A 678 45.08 41.09 30.98
C VAL A 678 45.05 39.75 30.22
N GLU A 679 46.02 38.90 30.47
CA GLU A 679 46.02 37.55 29.93
C GLU A 679 45.16 36.64 30.81
N GLU A 680 44.32 35.83 30.19
CA GLU A 680 43.52 34.75 30.81
C GLU A 680 44.09 33.40 30.37
N PRO A 681 45.13 32.87 31.02
CA PRO A 681 45.82 31.65 30.56
C PRO A 681 44.89 30.41 30.47
N GLU A 682 43.92 30.30 31.39
CA GLU A 682 42.98 29.19 31.42
C GLU A 682 42.08 29.13 30.17
N ARG A 683 41.88 30.28 29.52
CA ARG A 683 41.09 30.40 28.31
C ARG A 683 41.94 30.58 27.03
N GLY A 684 43.24 30.76 27.18
CA GLY A 684 44.12 30.99 26.04
C GLY A 684 43.84 32.31 25.32
N ILE A 685 43.36 33.35 26.00
CA ILE A 685 43.01 34.64 25.42
C ILE A 685 43.67 35.79 26.17
N VAL A 686 43.85 36.90 25.48
CA VAL A 686 44.19 38.18 26.06
C VAL A 686 42.95 39.09 25.93
N GLN A 687 42.53 39.64 27.07
CA GLN A 687 41.49 40.65 27.12
C GLN A 687 42.10 42.04 27.05
N ILE A 688 41.74 42.84 26.08
CA ILE A 688 42.26 44.18 25.83
C ILE A 688 41.14 45.21 26.04
N LYS A 689 41.39 46.24 26.81
CA LYS A 689 40.42 47.29 27.11
C LYS A 689 40.96 48.66 26.69
N VAL A 690 40.15 49.44 26.00
CA VAL A 690 40.36 50.87 25.74
C VAL A 690 39.34 51.65 26.58
N ILE A 691 39.81 52.39 27.53
CA ILE A 691 38.97 53.08 28.56
C ILE A 691 39.05 54.57 28.32
N ASP A 692 37.91 55.20 28.18
CA ASP A 692 37.75 56.64 28.06
C ASP A 692 36.88 57.23 29.17
N ARG A 693 36.86 58.58 29.29
CA ARG A 693 36.03 59.33 30.22
C ARG A 693 35.08 60.26 29.45
N GLY A 694 34.49 59.74 28.39
CA GLY A 694 33.62 60.45 27.48
C GLY A 694 32.15 60.55 27.87
N PHE A 695 31.34 60.67 26.86
CA PHE A 695 29.89 60.86 27.04
C PHE A 695 29.15 59.55 27.40
N GLY A 696 29.81 58.41 27.34
CA GLY A 696 29.21 57.08 27.51
C GLY A 696 28.24 56.73 26.39
N VAL A 697 27.77 55.46 26.39
CA VAL A 697 26.78 54.91 25.44
C VAL A 697 25.60 54.36 26.25
N PRO A 698 24.35 54.76 25.93
CA PRO A 698 23.17 54.23 26.62
C PRO A 698 23.07 52.72 26.53
N PRO A 699 22.60 52.01 27.58
CA PRO A 699 22.58 50.54 27.62
C PRO A 699 21.77 49.92 26.46
N ASP A 700 20.67 50.56 26.04
CA ASP A 700 19.82 50.10 24.94
C ASP A 700 20.47 50.23 23.55
N LYS A 701 21.58 50.93 23.42
CA LYS A 701 22.30 51.18 22.16
C LYS A 701 23.66 50.49 22.08
N GLN A 702 24.13 49.85 23.14
CA GLN A 702 25.49 49.27 23.22
C GLN A 702 25.74 48.15 22.19
N GLU A 703 24.71 47.37 21.87
CA GLU A 703 24.80 46.36 20.81
C GLU A 703 24.70 46.99 19.41
N ALA A 704 23.78 47.93 19.25
CA ALA A 704 23.48 48.56 17.97
C ALA A 704 24.63 49.37 17.38
N ILE A 705 25.53 49.97 18.23
CA ILE A 705 26.67 50.74 17.73
C ILE A 705 27.70 49.94 16.92
N PHE A 706 27.64 48.61 17.00
CA PHE A 706 28.48 47.70 16.18
C PHE A 706 27.81 47.33 14.85
N GLU A 707 26.56 47.76 14.62
CA GLU A 707 25.91 47.61 13.32
C GLU A 707 26.41 48.66 12.33
N ARG A 708 26.35 48.31 11.03
CA ARG A 708 26.85 49.22 9.97
C ARG A 708 26.02 50.48 9.89
N PHE A 709 26.69 51.64 9.80
CA PHE A 709 26.10 52.98 9.67
C PHE A 709 25.28 53.47 10.90
N VAL A 710 25.30 52.76 12.01
CA VAL A 710 24.64 53.19 13.23
C VAL A 710 25.43 54.28 13.93
N ARG A 711 24.73 55.38 14.25
CA ARG A 711 25.23 56.50 15.05
C ARG A 711 24.20 56.88 16.09
N LEU A 712 24.66 57.38 17.24
CA LEU A 712 23.76 57.88 18.27
C LEU A 712 23.15 59.22 17.84
N GLU A 713 21.84 59.45 18.16
CA GLU A 713 21.11 60.67 17.75
C GLU A 713 21.81 61.97 18.16
N ARG A 714 22.44 61.98 19.35
CA ARG A 714 23.23 63.12 19.81
C ARG A 714 24.44 63.46 18.91
N ASP A 715 24.97 62.47 18.20
CA ASP A 715 26.15 62.63 17.33
C ASP A 715 25.75 62.97 15.88
N MET A 716 24.46 62.83 15.55
CA MET A 716 23.90 63.21 14.22
C MET A 716 23.74 64.74 14.09
N HIS A 717 23.48 65.46 15.21
CA HIS A 717 23.29 66.89 15.27
C HIS A 717 24.47 67.67 15.86
N GLY A 718 25.54 66.98 16.28
CA GLY A 718 26.74 67.55 16.89
C GLY A 718 27.89 67.82 15.94
N THR A 719 28.98 68.45 16.47
CA THR A 719 30.24 68.72 15.75
C THR A 719 31.07 67.46 15.46
N VAL A 720 30.68 66.31 15.97
CA VAL A 720 31.42 65.04 15.86
C VAL A 720 31.00 64.29 14.59
N ARG A 721 31.87 64.29 13.56
CA ARG A 721 31.64 63.62 12.27
C ARG A 721 32.14 62.15 12.33
N GLY A 722 31.45 61.23 11.66
CA GLY A 722 31.92 59.85 11.50
C GLY A 722 30.97 59.01 10.67
N SER A 723 31.49 58.05 9.92
CA SER A 723 30.75 57.19 8.96
C SER A 723 29.87 56.11 9.57
N GLY A 724 29.97 55.83 10.84
CA GLY A 724 29.28 54.69 11.48
C GLY A 724 29.79 53.29 11.04
N LEU A 725 30.88 53.22 10.26
CA LEU A 725 31.46 51.97 9.77
C LEU A 725 32.57 51.44 10.70
N GLY A 726 33.27 52.31 11.42
CA GLY A 726 34.49 51.95 12.15
C GLY A 726 34.29 50.85 13.18
N LEU A 727 33.25 50.93 14.04
CA LEU A 727 32.99 49.93 15.05
C LEU A 727 32.49 48.56 14.43
N ALA A 728 31.70 48.65 13.37
CA ALA A 728 31.26 47.48 12.63
C ALA A 728 32.45 46.69 12.01
N ILE A 729 33.37 47.42 11.38
CA ILE A 729 34.63 46.87 10.85
C ILE A 729 35.48 46.30 12.00
N THR A 730 35.57 47.01 13.12
CA THR A 730 36.32 46.54 14.30
C THR A 730 35.77 45.21 14.81
N ARG A 731 34.45 45.07 14.92
CA ARG A 731 33.77 43.80 15.31
C ARG A 731 34.10 42.69 14.33
N GLN A 732 33.97 42.95 13.03
CA GLN A 732 34.26 41.94 11.99
C GLN A 732 35.73 41.49 12.01
N LEU A 733 36.69 42.43 12.21
CA LEU A 733 38.13 42.10 12.30
C LEU A 733 38.47 41.30 13.55
N VAL A 734 37.87 41.64 14.69
CA VAL A 734 38.06 40.89 15.93
C VAL A 734 37.48 39.49 15.80
N GLU A 735 36.25 39.37 15.29
CA GLU A 735 35.61 38.06 15.06
C GLU A 735 36.40 37.19 14.02
N ALA A 736 36.91 37.82 12.98
CA ALA A 736 37.75 37.12 11.97
C ALA A 736 39.07 36.59 12.55
N MET A 737 39.60 37.22 13.63
CA MET A 737 40.75 36.76 14.39
C MET A 737 40.34 35.92 15.60
N HIS A 738 39.13 35.32 15.59
CA HIS A 738 38.60 34.44 16.67
C HIS A 738 38.48 35.10 18.04
N GLY A 739 38.32 36.42 18.08
CA GLY A 739 38.05 37.19 19.26
C GLY A 739 36.58 37.56 19.43
N THR A 740 36.29 38.25 20.52
CA THR A 740 35.00 38.87 20.80
C THR A 740 35.17 40.33 21.14
N ILE A 741 34.19 41.22 20.85
CA ILE A 741 34.21 42.62 21.23
C ILE A 741 32.92 42.98 21.96
N ALA A 742 33.03 43.77 23.00
CA ALA A 742 31.92 44.27 23.79
C ALA A 742 32.17 45.72 24.23
N LEU A 743 31.12 46.38 24.69
CA LEU A 743 31.19 47.71 25.32
C LEU A 743 30.57 47.67 26.69
N GLU A 744 31.25 48.26 27.65
CA GLU A 744 30.76 48.52 29.01
C GLU A 744 30.66 50.05 29.20
N SER A 745 29.44 50.58 29.43
CA SER A 745 29.21 51.97 29.68
C SER A 745 27.90 52.19 30.47
N SER A 746 27.89 53.09 31.42
CA SER A 746 26.69 53.49 32.16
C SER A 746 25.75 54.41 31.35
N GLY A 747 26.24 54.97 30.23
CA GLY A 747 25.52 56.01 29.47
C GLY A 747 25.54 57.41 30.12
N ILE A 748 26.25 57.56 31.24
CA ILE A 748 26.34 58.83 31.98
C ILE A 748 27.57 59.63 31.52
N LYS A 749 27.36 60.90 31.20
CA LYS A 749 28.42 61.80 30.77
C LYS A 749 29.51 61.96 31.85
N GLY A 750 30.77 61.71 31.50
CA GLY A 750 31.91 61.81 32.39
C GLY A 750 32.33 60.47 33.01
N GLU A 751 31.46 59.45 33.00
CA GLU A 751 31.83 58.09 33.42
C GLU A 751 32.55 57.35 32.31
N GLY A 752 32.26 57.70 31.03
CA GLY A 752 32.94 57.23 29.85
C GLY A 752 32.49 55.88 29.33
N SER A 753 33.34 55.26 28.51
CA SER A 753 33.12 53.96 27.92
C SER A 753 34.36 53.08 28.01
N THR A 754 34.15 51.78 28.13
CA THR A 754 35.22 50.76 28.07
C THR A 754 34.94 49.81 26.90
N PHE A 755 35.66 49.96 25.84
CA PHE A 755 35.64 49.01 24.74
C PHE A 755 36.57 47.82 25.10
N LEU A 756 36.03 46.67 25.12
CA LEU A 756 36.69 45.44 25.54
C LEU A 756 36.67 44.47 24.35
N PHE A 757 37.85 43.96 23.97
CA PHE A 757 37.93 42.89 22.96
C PHE A 757 38.95 41.83 23.39
N THR A 758 38.73 40.62 22.88
CA THR A 758 39.65 39.49 23.18
C THR A 758 40.36 39.04 21.91
N LEU A 759 41.58 38.54 22.07
CA LEU A 759 42.32 37.87 21.01
C LEU A 759 43.01 36.61 21.60
N PRO A 760 43.23 35.54 20.78
CA PRO A 760 43.90 34.36 21.24
C PRO A 760 45.41 34.62 21.52
N THR A 761 46.00 33.84 22.45
CA THR A 761 47.47 33.90 22.76
C THR A 761 48.29 33.03 21.81
N GLY A 762 47.69 32.14 21.08
CA GLY A 762 48.37 31.21 20.13
C GLY A 762 47.45 30.86 18.98
N GLU A 763 47.98 30.06 18.07
CA GLU A 763 47.20 29.55 16.94
C GLU A 763 46.02 28.69 17.45
N THR A 764 44.80 29.11 17.24
CA THR A 764 43.62 28.31 17.52
C THR A 764 43.46 27.26 16.42
N LEU A 765 43.71 25.98 16.75
CA LEU A 765 43.52 24.83 15.89
C LEU A 765 42.04 24.62 15.53
#